data_9697b04b8f92ce59b5b34fcbb8b186db
#
_entry.id   9697b04b8f92ce59b5b34fcbb8b186db
#
_cell.length_a   1.000
_cell.length_b   1.000
_cell.length_c   1.000
_cell.angle_alpha   90.00
_cell.angle_beta   90.00
_cell.angle_gamma   90.00
#
_symmetry.space_group_name_H-M   'P 1'
#
loop_
_entity.id
_entity.type
_entity.pdbx_description
1 polymer ?
#
loop_
_entity_poly.entity_id
_entity_poly.type
_entity_poly.pdbx_seq_one_letter_code
_entity_poly.pdbx_strand_id
1 'polypeptide(L)'
;MHHLSIDLETYSSVPIAKAGAQKYISSPDFEILLFAYSVDGAPVEIIDLARGEHLPPWLVQAITSPEYIKHAYNAPFEWGCLSKFLGTLPPDQWRCTMFHGLYCGYTAGLDATGKALGLAEDKRKLNTGKALIRYFCVPCAPTKANGGRTRNLPQHDTDKWELFKEYCRQDVVTEMEIERRLSAFPVPDFVQKQWETDLIINARGVAVDMDLVSGALYLGNVTRQDLTQEAMKISKLDNPNSVAQLTQWLQEAMGEELADLRKDTVARLLGKEDNSPQVQRMLEIRQELGKTSTKKYDAIEAAVCPDGRVRGLLQFYGANRTGRWAGRLVQVQNLPRTYTEPLPLARELVEHRKLDALRLIYGSVPDTLSQLIRTAFVAPEGHVLIDADFSAIEARVISWLAGEQWRLEVFRTHGKIYEASASQMFGVPIELIKKGNPEYALRQKGKVAELALGYQGSTGALINMGALDMGIPEEDLPDIVSRWREANKRIRDLWYSMDNAAVQVITQGGSVGVNGLLLAREYDYNQGTDCFTILLPSGRKLYYVSPGIGENQWGNPSISYMGMDQKTKRWKRIETYGGKLVENCVQAIARDCLADTIERLEAAGLPVIFHIHDEVVIDIAPWADEDTMLDTVVNIMRQPIPWAADLPLNADGWVGTFFKKD
;
A
#
# COMPACT_ATOMS: atom_id res chain seq x y z
N MET A 1 -22.37 14.86 23.45
CA MET A 1 -22.13 14.14 22.20
C MET A 1 -22.34 12.68 22.51
N HIS A 2 -23.17 11.98 21.75
CA HIS A 2 -23.46 10.55 21.93
C HIS A 2 -22.54 9.69 21.05
N HIS A 3 -22.35 8.45 21.41
CA HIS A 3 -21.60 7.47 20.65
C HIS A 3 -22.52 6.37 20.14
N LEU A 4 -22.42 6.07 18.85
CA LEU A 4 -23.22 5.05 18.17
C LEU A 4 -22.30 4.04 17.49
N SER A 5 -22.10 2.89 18.12
CA SER A 5 -21.32 1.78 17.53
C SER A 5 -22.23 0.97 16.60
N ILE A 6 -21.73 0.64 15.40
CA ILE A 6 -22.50 0.02 14.31
C ILE A 6 -21.72 -1.12 13.68
N ASP A 7 -22.45 -2.20 13.32
CA ASP A 7 -21.96 -3.25 12.40
C ASP A 7 -23.10 -3.66 11.46
N LEU A 8 -22.75 -3.95 10.20
CA LEU A 8 -23.71 -4.29 9.15
C LEU A 8 -23.38 -5.64 8.52
N GLU A 9 -24.40 -6.47 8.36
CA GLU A 9 -24.32 -7.64 7.49
C GLU A 9 -25.08 -7.36 6.19
N THR A 10 -24.44 -7.66 5.05
CA THR A 10 -24.93 -7.22 3.75
C THR A 10 -24.93 -8.35 2.72
N TYR A 11 -25.70 -8.20 1.66
CA TYR A 11 -25.70 -9.09 0.49
C TYR A 11 -25.44 -8.31 -0.80
N SER A 12 -24.70 -8.90 -1.71
CA SER A 12 -24.62 -8.51 -3.12
C SER A 12 -24.14 -9.71 -3.96
N SER A 13 -24.56 -9.78 -5.22
CA SER A 13 -24.01 -10.74 -6.18
C SER A 13 -22.58 -10.42 -6.60
N VAL A 14 -22.10 -9.21 -6.36
CA VAL A 14 -20.73 -8.75 -6.68
C VAL A 14 -19.75 -9.26 -5.63
N PRO A 15 -18.64 -9.95 -5.99
CA PRO A 15 -17.68 -10.48 -5.03
C PRO A 15 -16.79 -9.35 -4.48
N ILE A 16 -17.05 -8.88 -3.26
CA ILE A 16 -16.38 -7.76 -2.60
C ILE A 16 -14.85 -7.89 -2.59
N ALA A 17 -14.32 -9.10 -2.43
CA ALA A 17 -12.86 -9.33 -2.38
C ALA A 17 -12.14 -9.00 -3.69
N LYS A 18 -12.84 -9.04 -4.82
CA LYS A 18 -12.30 -8.72 -6.16
C LYS A 18 -12.69 -7.32 -6.62
N ALA A 19 -13.93 -6.94 -6.36
CA ALA A 19 -14.54 -5.72 -6.88
C ALA A 19 -14.33 -4.49 -5.95
N GLY A 20 -14.06 -4.71 -4.68
CA GLY A 20 -13.99 -3.67 -3.66
C GLY A 20 -15.38 -3.26 -3.13
N ALA A 21 -15.37 -2.54 -2.01
CA ALA A 21 -16.61 -2.17 -1.30
C ALA A 21 -17.51 -1.29 -2.16
N GLN A 22 -16.97 -0.30 -2.87
CA GLN A 22 -17.79 0.66 -3.63
C GLN A 22 -18.56 0.00 -4.79
N LYS A 23 -17.91 -0.87 -5.57
CA LYS A 23 -18.62 -1.62 -6.63
C LYS A 23 -19.61 -2.62 -6.04
N TYR A 24 -19.27 -3.27 -4.92
CA TYR A 24 -20.16 -4.17 -4.18
C TYR A 24 -21.43 -3.43 -3.73
N ILE A 25 -21.28 -2.26 -3.11
CA ILE A 25 -22.38 -1.41 -2.64
C ILE A 25 -23.21 -0.87 -3.81
N SER A 26 -22.59 -0.50 -4.94
CA SER A 26 -23.29 0.04 -6.11
C SER A 26 -24.09 -0.98 -6.90
N SER A 27 -23.97 -2.27 -6.58
CA SER A 27 -24.77 -3.33 -7.23
C SER A 27 -26.28 -3.08 -7.07
N PRO A 28 -27.08 -3.35 -8.11
CA PRO A 28 -28.53 -3.21 -8.03
C PRO A 28 -29.21 -4.11 -6.98
N ASP A 29 -28.59 -5.25 -6.67
CA ASP A 29 -29.08 -6.24 -5.71
C ASP A 29 -28.45 -6.13 -4.32
N PHE A 30 -27.71 -5.04 -4.07
CA PHE A 30 -27.14 -4.78 -2.76
C PHE A 30 -28.23 -4.53 -1.71
N GLU A 31 -28.13 -5.23 -0.60
CA GLU A 31 -29.03 -5.15 0.55
C GLU A 31 -28.25 -5.13 1.86
N ILE A 32 -28.73 -4.36 2.84
CA ILE A 32 -28.36 -4.51 4.25
C ILE A 32 -29.31 -5.53 4.86
N LEU A 33 -28.76 -6.62 5.38
CA LEU A 33 -29.54 -7.74 5.94
C LEU A 33 -29.80 -7.56 7.43
N LEU A 34 -28.75 -7.21 8.18
CA LEU A 34 -28.78 -6.98 9.63
C LEU A 34 -28.11 -5.64 9.93
N PHE A 35 -28.66 -4.95 10.91
CA PHE A 35 -28.12 -3.71 11.47
C PHE A 35 -27.99 -3.88 12.97
N ALA A 36 -26.75 -4.05 13.46
CA ALA A 36 -26.44 -4.11 14.89
C ALA A 36 -25.95 -2.76 15.38
N TYR A 37 -26.39 -2.32 16.57
CA TYR A 37 -25.98 -1.03 17.12
C TYR A 37 -25.98 -1.02 18.64
N SER A 38 -25.19 -0.11 19.20
CA SER A 38 -25.20 0.26 20.61
C SER A 38 -25.09 1.79 20.75
N VAL A 39 -25.86 2.38 21.62
CA VAL A 39 -25.80 3.81 21.96
C VAL A 39 -25.16 3.94 23.33
N ASP A 40 -24.09 4.73 23.42
CA ASP A 40 -23.38 5.06 24.67
C ASP A 40 -22.96 3.83 25.50
N GLY A 41 -22.63 2.71 24.81
CA GLY A 41 -22.23 1.46 25.46
C GLY A 41 -23.38 0.64 26.08
N ALA A 42 -24.63 0.96 25.73
CA ALA A 42 -25.78 0.13 26.10
C ALA A 42 -25.70 -1.28 25.47
N PRO A 43 -26.47 -2.26 25.93
CA PRO A 43 -26.56 -3.57 25.28
C PRO A 43 -26.83 -3.44 23.77
N VAL A 44 -26.14 -4.27 22.98
CA VAL A 44 -26.27 -4.24 21.51
C VAL A 44 -27.63 -4.73 21.09
N GLU A 45 -28.34 -3.93 20.31
CA GLU A 45 -29.60 -4.25 19.65
C GLU A 45 -29.37 -4.63 18.19
N ILE A 46 -30.29 -5.42 17.61
CA ILE A 46 -30.26 -5.84 16.21
C ILE A 46 -31.62 -5.55 15.57
N ILE A 47 -31.54 -5.03 14.35
CA ILE A 47 -32.69 -4.85 13.46
C ILE A 47 -32.55 -5.81 12.30
N ASP A 48 -33.54 -6.70 12.12
CA ASP A 48 -33.58 -7.74 11.10
C ASP A 48 -34.26 -7.22 9.82
N LEU A 49 -33.51 -6.44 9.03
CA LEU A 49 -34.00 -5.82 7.81
C LEU A 49 -34.45 -6.88 6.77
N ALA A 50 -33.73 -8.02 6.72
CA ALA A 50 -34.07 -9.12 5.80
C ALA A 50 -35.39 -9.80 6.10
N ARG A 51 -35.94 -9.65 7.33
CA ARG A 51 -37.28 -10.10 7.71
C ARG A 51 -38.34 -8.99 7.74
N GLY A 52 -37.99 -7.80 7.21
CA GLY A 52 -38.90 -6.68 7.04
C GLY A 52 -38.98 -5.74 8.23
N GLU A 53 -38.11 -5.84 9.21
CA GLU A 53 -37.98 -4.77 10.21
C GLU A 53 -37.41 -3.51 9.55
N HIS A 54 -37.60 -2.35 10.17
CA HIS A 54 -37.14 -1.07 9.65
C HIS A 54 -36.39 -0.31 10.72
N LEU A 55 -35.42 0.52 10.27
CA LEU A 55 -34.70 1.45 11.17
C LEU A 55 -35.75 2.42 11.76
N PRO A 56 -35.88 2.52 13.10
CA PRO A 56 -36.75 3.50 13.72
C PRO A 56 -36.32 4.92 13.37
N PRO A 57 -37.23 5.89 13.24
CA PRO A 57 -36.93 7.27 12.82
C PRO A 57 -35.84 7.95 13.65
N TRP A 58 -35.84 7.71 14.96
CA TRP A 58 -34.81 8.27 15.85
C TRP A 58 -33.41 7.77 15.53
N LEU A 59 -33.26 6.49 15.11
CA LEU A 59 -31.98 5.92 14.75
C LEU A 59 -31.47 6.48 13.41
N VAL A 60 -32.34 6.66 12.44
CA VAL A 60 -32.03 7.35 11.17
C VAL A 60 -31.55 8.79 11.48
N GLN A 61 -32.22 9.49 12.39
CA GLN A 61 -31.83 10.80 12.85
C GLN A 61 -30.44 10.75 13.54
N ALA A 62 -30.21 9.77 14.42
CA ALA A 62 -28.90 9.60 15.09
C ALA A 62 -27.76 9.36 14.09
N ILE A 63 -27.98 8.55 13.02
CA ILE A 63 -26.99 8.31 11.97
C ILE A 63 -26.64 9.59 11.21
N THR A 64 -27.59 10.47 10.98
CA THR A 64 -27.40 11.70 10.19
C THR A 64 -27.04 12.93 11.04
N SER A 65 -27.24 12.87 12.37
CA SER A 65 -27.01 14.00 13.29
C SER A 65 -25.54 14.15 13.66
N PRO A 66 -25.03 15.42 13.74
CA PRO A 66 -23.72 15.70 14.27
C PRO A 66 -23.60 15.51 15.79
N GLU A 67 -24.73 15.32 16.51
CA GLU A 67 -24.72 15.04 17.94
C GLU A 67 -24.24 13.63 18.29
N TYR A 68 -24.20 12.74 17.28
CA TYR A 68 -23.75 11.35 17.40
C TYR A 68 -22.44 11.13 16.64
N ILE A 69 -21.42 10.61 17.30
CA ILE A 69 -20.22 10.05 16.68
C ILE A 69 -20.49 8.58 16.40
N LYS A 70 -20.36 8.19 15.14
CA LYS A 70 -20.53 6.83 14.66
C LYS A 70 -19.21 6.08 14.72
N HIS A 71 -19.21 4.89 15.33
CA HIS A 71 -18.08 3.99 15.43
C HIS A 71 -18.36 2.71 14.67
N ALA A 72 -17.40 2.23 13.92
CA ALA A 72 -17.45 0.91 13.31
C ALA A 72 -16.02 0.35 13.20
N TYR A 73 -15.90 -0.99 13.18
CA TYR A 73 -14.56 -1.58 13.08
C TYR A 73 -13.86 -1.22 11.76
N ASN A 74 -14.59 -1.26 10.65
CA ASN A 74 -14.11 -0.85 9.32
C ASN A 74 -15.01 0.25 8.75
N ALA A 75 -15.08 1.37 9.45
CA ALA A 75 -16.04 2.45 9.23
C ALA A 75 -16.21 2.92 7.75
N PRO A 76 -15.21 2.87 6.85
CA PRO A 76 -15.42 3.16 5.44
C PRO A 76 -16.47 2.27 4.77
N PHE A 77 -16.68 1.04 5.24
CA PHE A 77 -17.69 0.14 4.72
C PHE A 77 -19.08 0.53 5.18
N GLU A 78 -19.31 0.71 6.49
CA GLU A 78 -20.58 1.14 7.07
C GLU A 78 -20.98 2.52 6.56
N TRP A 79 -20.03 3.45 6.49
CA TRP A 79 -20.22 4.78 5.92
C TRP A 79 -20.72 4.71 4.46
N GLY A 80 -20.09 3.88 3.63
CA GLY A 80 -20.47 3.68 2.23
C GLY A 80 -21.85 3.04 2.08
N CYS A 81 -22.13 1.99 2.86
CA CYS A 81 -23.42 1.30 2.86
C CYS A 81 -24.56 2.23 3.24
N LEU A 82 -24.40 3.00 4.32
CA LEU A 82 -25.44 3.91 4.80
C LEU A 82 -25.60 5.13 3.91
N SER A 83 -24.49 5.65 3.35
CA SER A 83 -24.54 6.77 2.40
C SER A 83 -25.30 6.44 1.12
N LYS A 84 -25.38 5.17 0.70
CA LYS A 84 -26.21 4.76 -0.44
C LYS A 84 -27.71 5.05 -0.23
N PHE A 85 -28.19 4.89 0.99
CA PHE A 85 -29.62 5.01 1.32
C PHE A 85 -30.00 6.35 1.94
N LEU A 86 -29.07 7.00 2.64
CA LEU A 86 -29.31 8.23 3.40
C LEU A 86 -28.72 9.49 2.75
N GLY A 87 -28.07 9.35 1.58
CA GLY A 87 -27.23 10.40 1.00
C GLY A 87 -25.83 10.42 1.64
N THR A 88 -24.90 11.11 1.01
CA THR A 88 -23.50 11.17 1.49
C THR A 88 -23.43 11.71 2.91
N LEU A 89 -23.00 10.86 3.85
CA LEU A 89 -22.85 11.20 5.26
C LEU A 89 -21.57 12.00 5.49
N PRO A 90 -21.56 12.98 6.39
CA PRO A 90 -20.35 13.72 6.74
C PRO A 90 -19.29 12.79 7.37
N PRO A 91 -18.04 12.76 6.86
CA PRO A 91 -17.01 11.85 7.36
C PRO A 91 -16.46 12.21 8.75
N ASP A 92 -16.54 13.47 9.15
CA ASP A 92 -16.07 14.00 10.44
C ASP A 92 -16.82 13.42 11.67
N GLN A 93 -18.00 12.84 11.43
CA GLN A 93 -18.82 12.18 12.46
C GLN A 93 -18.50 10.69 12.63
N TRP A 94 -17.50 10.17 11.93
CA TRP A 94 -17.12 8.76 11.94
C TRP A 94 -15.79 8.49 12.59
N ARG A 95 -15.68 7.36 13.28
CA ARG A 95 -14.45 6.83 13.87
C ARG A 95 -14.28 5.38 13.44
N CYS A 96 -13.07 5.03 13.03
CA CYS A 96 -12.73 3.69 12.56
C CYS A 96 -11.84 2.98 13.57
N THR A 97 -12.38 2.00 14.27
CA THR A 97 -11.64 1.26 15.31
C THR A 97 -10.52 0.39 14.72
N MET A 98 -10.67 -0.09 13.47
CA MET A 98 -9.57 -0.74 12.74
C MET A 98 -8.40 0.23 12.53
N PHE A 99 -8.67 1.47 12.12
CA PHE A 99 -7.64 2.49 11.96
C PHE A 99 -6.98 2.82 13.32
N HIS A 100 -7.77 3.00 14.38
CA HIS A 100 -7.24 3.22 15.73
C HIS A 100 -6.29 2.09 16.16
N GLY A 101 -6.67 0.83 15.93
CA GLY A 101 -5.82 -0.33 16.18
C GLY A 101 -4.52 -0.31 15.36
N LEU A 102 -4.59 0.02 14.07
CA LEU A 102 -3.41 0.16 13.20
C LEU A 102 -2.48 1.28 13.66
N TYR A 103 -3.05 2.43 14.07
CA TYR A 103 -2.32 3.56 14.65
C TYR A 103 -1.52 3.13 15.89
N CYS A 104 -2.12 2.34 16.77
CA CYS A 104 -1.48 1.78 17.97
C CYS A 104 -0.56 0.56 17.69
N GLY A 105 -0.28 0.23 16.43
CA GLY A 105 0.67 -0.83 16.04
C GLY A 105 0.07 -2.24 15.96
N TYR A 106 -1.26 -2.41 16.12
CA TYR A 106 -1.96 -3.69 16.02
C TYR A 106 -2.27 -4.09 14.58
N THR A 107 -3.15 -5.05 14.39
CA THR A 107 -3.51 -5.64 13.09
C THR A 107 -4.77 -5.03 12.49
N ALA A 108 -5.06 -5.31 11.22
CA ALA A 108 -6.27 -4.81 10.55
C ALA A 108 -7.52 -5.68 10.77
N GLY A 109 -7.39 -6.91 11.28
CA GLY A 109 -8.53 -7.83 11.41
C GLY A 109 -9.16 -7.79 12.80
N LEU A 110 -10.49 -7.65 12.91
CA LEU A 110 -11.22 -7.59 14.18
C LEU A 110 -10.83 -8.73 15.15
N ASP A 111 -10.92 -10.00 14.71
CA ASP A 111 -10.52 -11.17 15.48
C ASP A 111 -9.01 -11.15 15.86
N ALA A 112 -8.16 -10.81 14.91
CA ALA A 112 -6.71 -10.79 15.14
C ALA A 112 -6.31 -9.67 16.11
N THR A 113 -6.95 -8.50 16.03
CA THR A 113 -6.74 -7.38 16.95
C THR A 113 -7.25 -7.71 18.36
N GLY A 114 -8.43 -8.30 18.47
CA GLY A 114 -8.97 -8.75 19.76
C GLY A 114 -8.06 -9.78 20.44
N LYS A 115 -7.51 -10.74 19.68
CA LYS A 115 -6.52 -11.71 20.19
C LYS A 115 -5.22 -11.04 20.60
N ALA A 116 -4.70 -10.11 19.80
CA ALA A 116 -3.46 -9.39 20.10
C ALA A 116 -3.58 -8.52 21.37
N LEU A 117 -4.77 -7.96 21.62
CA LEU A 117 -5.11 -7.22 22.84
C LEU A 117 -5.42 -8.12 24.05
N GLY A 118 -5.49 -9.44 23.85
CA GLY A 118 -5.80 -10.38 24.92
C GLY A 118 -7.24 -10.29 25.45
N LEU A 119 -8.21 -9.97 24.57
CA LEU A 119 -9.62 -9.92 24.98
C LEU A 119 -10.09 -11.25 25.54
N ALA A 120 -10.98 -11.22 26.53
CA ALA A 120 -11.65 -12.40 27.06
C ALA A 120 -12.49 -13.09 25.96
N GLU A 121 -12.72 -14.40 26.11
CA GLU A 121 -13.30 -15.22 25.04
C GLU A 121 -14.72 -14.79 24.67
N ASP A 122 -15.52 -14.36 25.66
CA ASP A 122 -16.85 -13.80 25.49
C ASP A 122 -16.89 -12.41 24.83
N LYS A 123 -15.72 -11.76 24.69
CA LYS A 123 -15.53 -10.46 24.03
C LYS A 123 -14.86 -10.56 22.67
N ARG A 124 -14.62 -11.79 22.18
CA ARG A 124 -13.98 -12.02 20.89
C ARG A 124 -15.01 -12.31 19.81
N LYS A 125 -14.60 -12.04 18.57
CA LYS A 125 -15.36 -12.40 17.36
C LYS A 125 -15.64 -13.92 17.31
N LEU A 126 -16.85 -14.29 16.91
CA LEU A 126 -17.23 -15.69 16.78
C LEU A 126 -16.56 -16.36 15.57
N ASN A 127 -16.06 -17.57 15.76
CA ASN A 127 -15.37 -18.32 14.70
C ASN A 127 -16.30 -18.80 13.56
N THR A 128 -17.60 -18.87 13.80
CA THR A 128 -18.63 -19.33 12.84
C THR A 128 -18.90 -18.34 11.71
N GLY A 129 -18.49 -17.08 11.84
CA GLY A 129 -18.83 -15.97 10.95
C GLY A 129 -18.55 -16.21 9.48
N LYS A 130 -17.38 -16.77 9.13
CA LYS A 130 -17.01 -17.02 7.72
C LYS A 130 -18.00 -17.96 7.00
N ALA A 131 -18.50 -18.97 7.71
CA ALA A 131 -19.48 -19.90 7.14
C ALA A 131 -20.86 -19.24 6.97
N LEU A 132 -21.26 -18.41 7.92
CA LEU A 132 -22.53 -17.67 7.90
C LEU A 132 -22.54 -16.60 6.82
N ILE A 133 -21.48 -15.79 6.71
CA ILE A 133 -21.28 -14.81 5.63
C ILE A 133 -21.34 -15.50 4.27
N ARG A 134 -20.62 -16.63 4.09
CA ARG A 134 -20.70 -17.40 2.84
C ARG A 134 -22.09 -17.92 2.55
N TYR A 135 -22.87 -18.22 3.56
CA TYR A 135 -24.23 -18.75 3.40
C TYR A 135 -25.24 -17.66 3.03
N PHE A 136 -25.26 -16.51 3.71
CA PHE A 136 -26.26 -15.47 3.56
C PHE A 136 -25.84 -14.28 2.69
N CYS A 137 -24.56 -13.93 2.69
CA CYS A 137 -24.06 -12.69 2.05
C CYS A 137 -23.53 -12.89 0.63
N VAL A 138 -23.45 -14.14 0.14
CA VAL A 138 -22.86 -14.49 -1.16
C VAL A 138 -23.85 -15.36 -1.94
N PRO A 139 -23.93 -15.21 -3.28
CA PRO A 139 -24.73 -16.11 -4.11
C PRO A 139 -24.34 -17.59 -3.91
N CYS A 140 -25.32 -18.48 -3.95
CA CYS A 140 -25.08 -19.92 -3.92
C CYS A 140 -25.35 -20.57 -5.29
N ALA A 141 -24.65 -21.66 -5.58
CA ALA A 141 -24.90 -22.43 -6.80
C ALA A 141 -26.28 -23.09 -6.75
N PRO A 142 -27.09 -23.04 -7.81
CA PRO A 142 -28.35 -23.75 -7.88
C PRO A 142 -28.11 -25.27 -7.94
N THR A 143 -28.75 -26.01 -7.04
CA THR A 143 -28.68 -27.47 -6.96
C THR A 143 -30.05 -28.05 -6.74
N LYS A 144 -30.26 -29.36 -6.98
CA LYS A 144 -31.49 -30.04 -6.63
C LYS A 144 -31.77 -30.00 -5.12
N ALA A 145 -30.74 -30.10 -4.30
CA ALA A 145 -30.86 -30.07 -2.85
C ALA A 145 -31.33 -28.72 -2.29
N ASN A 146 -30.98 -27.61 -2.94
CA ASN A 146 -31.43 -26.28 -2.51
C ASN A 146 -32.63 -25.76 -3.29
N GLY A 147 -33.31 -26.60 -4.09
CA GLY A 147 -34.48 -26.21 -4.88
C GLY A 147 -34.14 -25.26 -6.05
N GLY A 148 -32.90 -25.25 -6.54
CA GLY A 148 -32.47 -24.41 -7.67
C GLY A 148 -32.22 -22.95 -7.33
N ARG A 149 -32.25 -22.57 -6.04
CA ARG A 149 -32.02 -21.18 -5.63
C ARG A 149 -30.58 -20.72 -5.81
N THR A 150 -30.43 -19.43 -6.09
CA THR A 150 -29.12 -18.75 -6.24
C THR A 150 -28.75 -17.91 -5.03
N ARG A 151 -29.64 -17.81 -4.03
CA ARG A 151 -29.46 -17.04 -2.78
C ARG A 151 -30.10 -17.75 -1.60
N ASN A 152 -29.47 -17.69 -0.44
CA ASN A 152 -30.08 -18.14 0.82
C ASN A 152 -30.68 -16.94 1.55
N LEU A 153 -31.94 -17.09 1.99
CA LEU A 153 -32.71 -16.12 2.75
C LEU A 153 -32.91 -16.63 4.19
N PRO A 154 -33.32 -15.80 5.16
CA PRO A 154 -33.52 -16.18 6.56
C PRO A 154 -34.34 -17.43 6.78
N GLN A 155 -35.42 -17.60 5.98
CA GLN A 155 -36.36 -18.73 6.08
C GLN A 155 -35.77 -20.06 5.59
N HIS A 156 -34.69 -20.08 4.87
CA HIS A 156 -34.07 -21.30 4.37
C HIS A 156 -33.25 -22.07 5.41
N ASP A 157 -32.84 -21.37 6.50
CA ASP A 157 -32.17 -21.98 7.66
C ASP A 157 -32.28 -21.02 8.85
N THR A 158 -33.36 -21.14 9.61
CA THR A 158 -33.64 -20.23 10.72
C THR A 158 -32.65 -20.31 11.84
N ASP A 159 -32.10 -21.50 12.12
CA ASP A 159 -31.08 -21.68 13.19
C ASP A 159 -29.79 -20.98 12.84
N LYS A 160 -29.32 -21.13 11.59
CA LYS A 160 -28.15 -20.36 11.10
C LYS A 160 -28.42 -18.86 11.09
N TRP A 161 -29.67 -18.43 10.82
CA TRP A 161 -30.01 -17.01 10.83
C TRP A 161 -29.94 -16.40 12.23
N GLU A 162 -30.47 -17.09 13.24
CA GLU A 162 -30.31 -16.61 14.63
C GLU A 162 -28.85 -16.60 15.09
N LEU A 163 -28.06 -17.59 14.68
CA LEU A 163 -26.63 -17.57 14.94
C LEU A 163 -25.92 -16.42 14.19
N PHE A 164 -26.42 -16.04 12.99
CA PHE A 164 -25.87 -14.92 12.23
C PHE A 164 -26.20 -13.57 12.87
N LYS A 165 -27.37 -13.42 13.47
CA LYS A 165 -27.71 -12.25 14.29
C LYS A 165 -26.79 -12.14 15.52
N GLU A 166 -26.51 -13.25 16.20
CA GLU A 166 -25.60 -13.24 17.32
C GLU A 166 -24.16 -12.92 16.89
N TYR A 167 -23.76 -13.38 15.72
CA TYR A 167 -22.45 -13.02 15.13
C TYR A 167 -22.35 -11.51 14.87
N CYS A 168 -23.36 -10.88 14.24
CA CYS A 168 -23.41 -9.43 14.00
C CYS A 168 -23.37 -8.64 15.34
N ARG A 169 -24.14 -9.10 16.35
CA ARG A 169 -24.10 -8.54 17.72
C ARG A 169 -22.72 -8.57 18.32
N GLN A 170 -22.05 -9.73 18.21
CA GLN A 170 -20.73 -9.94 18.80
C GLN A 170 -19.65 -9.08 18.12
N ASP A 171 -19.78 -8.75 16.83
CA ASP A 171 -18.83 -7.88 16.15
C ASP A 171 -18.88 -6.46 16.73
N VAL A 172 -20.05 -5.90 17.07
CA VAL A 172 -20.18 -4.61 17.79
C VAL A 172 -19.57 -4.71 19.21
N VAL A 173 -19.87 -5.79 19.96
CA VAL A 173 -19.31 -6.01 21.31
C VAL A 173 -17.79 -6.04 21.25
N THR A 174 -17.22 -6.71 20.26
CA THR A 174 -15.77 -6.83 20.08
C THR A 174 -15.16 -5.48 19.71
N GLU A 175 -15.81 -4.74 18.82
CA GLU A 175 -15.40 -3.40 18.39
C GLU A 175 -15.32 -2.44 19.58
N MET A 176 -16.39 -2.33 20.37
CA MET A 176 -16.45 -1.47 21.56
C MET A 176 -15.39 -1.83 22.60
N GLU A 177 -15.11 -3.13 22.79
CA GLU A 177 -14.09 -3.56 23.73
C GLU A 177 -12.67 -3.22 23.22
N ILE A 178 -12.40 -3.32 21.91
CA ILE A 178 -11.13 -2.88 21.32
C ILE A 178 -10.95 -1.38 21.53
N GLU A 179 -11.98 -0.58 21.21
CA GLU A 179 -11.94 0.87 21.40
C GLU A 179 -11.66 1.24 22.86
N ARG A 180 -12.36 0.60 23.79
CA ARG A 180 -12.13 0.79 25.22
C ARG A 180 -10.70 0.45 25.64
N ARG A 181 -10.11 -0.62 25.08
CA ARG A 181 -8.71 -1.02 25.34
C ARG A 181 -7.70 -0.03 24.79
N LEU A 182 -8.02 0.67 23.71
CA LEU A 182 -7.14 1.62 23.06
C LEU A 182 -7.35 3.07 23.52
N SER A 183 -8.36 3.35 24.35
CA SER A 183 -8.78 4.71 24.74
C SER A 183 -7.68 5.55 25.40
N ALA A 184 -6.68 4.92 26.07
CA ALA A 184 -5.52 5.61 26.64
C ALA A 184 -4.51 6.11 25.57
N PHE A 185 -4.63 5.63 24.34
CA PHE A 185 -3.76 5.97 23.21
C PHE A 185 -4.57 6.54 22.04
N PRO A 186 -5.20 7.72 22.20
CA PRO A 186 -6.11 8.26 21.22
C PRO A 186 -5.39 8.62 19.91
N VAL A 187 -6.13 8.53 18.80
CA VAL A 187 -5.69 9.11 17.52
C VAL A 187 -5.75 10.64 17.64
N PRO A 188 -4.67 11.37 17.29
CA PRO A 188 -4.69 12.84 17.29
C PRO A 188 -5.71 13.39 16.27
N ASP A 189 -6.34 14.53 16.58
CA ASP A 189 -7.37 15.13 15.73
C ASP A 189 -6.90 15.41 14.30
N PHE A 190 -5.66 15.86 14.13
CA PHE A 190 -5.12 16.10 12.79
C PHE A 190 -4.94 14.80 11.97
N VAL A 191 -4.65 13.67 12.63
CA VAL A 191 -4.56 12.37 11.96
C VAL A 191 -5.95 11.81 11.64
N GLN A 192 -6.92 12.06 12.52
CA GLN A 192 -8.34 11.78 12.26
C GLN A 192 -8.82 12.56 11.03
N LYS A 193 -8.47 13.85 10.93
CA LYS A 193 -8.78 14.69 9.76
C LYS A 193 -8.20 14.12 8.46
N GLN A 194 -6.96 13.65 8.48
CA GLN A 194 -6.33 12.97 7.32
C GLN A 194 -7.09 11.70 6.92
N TRP A 195 -7.63 10.93 7.87
CA TRP A 195 -8.47 9.78 7.57
C TRP A 195 -9.80 10.19 6.93
N GLU A 196 -10.41 11.28 7.37
CA GLU A 196 -11.63 11.85 6.75
C GLU A 196 -11.37 12.27 5.30
N THR A 197 -10.24 12.91 5.03
CA THR A 197 -9.81 13.29 3.67
C THR A 197 -9.56 12.04 2.82
N ASP A 198 -8.90 11.01 3.36
CA ASP A 198 -8.68 9.72 2.67
C ASP A 198 -10.00 9.04 2.29
N LEU A 199 -11.01 9.10 3.15
CA LEU A 199 -12.34 8.56 2.87
C LEU A 199 -12.97 9.24 1.65
N ILE A 200 -12.83 10.56 1.53
CA ILE A 200 -13.31 11.35 0.39
C ILE A 200 -12.53 11.01 -0.89
N ILE A 201 -11.19 10.93 -0.82
CA ILE A 201 -10.33 10.56 -1.95
C ILE A 201 -10.70 9.18 -2.49
N ASN A 202 -10.83 8.19 -1.60
CA ASN A 202 -11.23 6.83 -1.99
C ASN A 202 -12.65 6.76 -2.58
N ALA A 203 -13.58 7.60 -2.11
CA ALA A 203 -14.95 7.70 -2.66
C ALA A 203 -14.99 8.42 -4.01
N ARG A 204 -14.11 9.40 -4.25
CA ARG A 204 -13.96 10.10 -5.53
C ARG A 204 -13.46 9.13 -6.62
N GLY A 205 -12.39 8.40 -6.34
CA GLY A 205 -11.79 7.41 -7.24
C GLY A 205 -11.25 8.02 -8.54
N VAL A 206 -10.81 7.18 -9.46
CA VAL A 206 -10.17 7.56 -10.73
C VAL A 206 -10.90 6.96 -11.92
N ALA A 207 -11.05 7.73 -13.00
CA ALA A 207 -11.64 7.25 -14.25
C ALA A 207 -10.71 6.28 -14.98
N VAL A 208 -11.30 5.34 -15.70
CA VAL A 208 -10.59 4.25 -16.39
C VAL A 208 -10.98 4.21 -17.86
N ASP A 209 -9.98 4.08 -18.71
CA ASP A 209 -10.12 3.78 -20.13
C ASP A 209 -10.47 2.30 -20.31
N MET A 210 -11.76 2.01 -20.46
CA MET A 210 -12.25 0.63 -20.58
C MET A 210 -12.02 0.04 -21.98
N ASP A 211 -11.79 0.86 -23.00
CA ASP A 211 -11.42 0.38 -24.34
C ASP A 211 -10.00 -0.17 -24.32
N LEU A 212 -9.07 0.56 -23.68
CA LEU A 212 -7.71 0.06 -23.43
C LEU A 212 -7.72 -1.21 -22.57
N VAL A 213 -8.49 -1.25 -21.48
CA VAL A 213 -8.57 -2.42 -20.58
C VAL A 213 -9.10 -3.64 -21.33
N SER A 214 -10.21 -3.50 -22.06
CA SER A 214 -10.81 -4.61 -22.82
C SER A 214 -9.94 -5.09 -23.97
N GLY A 215 -9.26 -4.15 -24.66
CA GLY A 215 -8.27 -4.45 -25.68
C GLY A 215 -7.08 -5.23 -25.13
N ALA A 216 -6.55 -4.81 -24.00
CA ALA A 216 -5.45 -5.47 -23.32
C ALA A 216 -5.81 -6.90 -22.84
N LEU A 217 -7.00 -7.08 -22.27
CA LEU A 217 -7.51 -8.41 -21.88
C LEU A 217 -7.65 -9.34 -23.09
N TYR A 218 -8.23 -8.82 -24.18
CA TYR A 218 -8.35 -9.60 -25.42
C TYR A 218 -6.98 -10.01 -25.98
N LEU A 219 -6.07 -9.06 -26.20
CA LEU A 219 -4.74 -9.30 -26.77
C LEU A 219 -3.89 -10.19 -25.86
N GLY A 220 -3.98 -10.01 -24.53
CA GLY A 220 -3.30 -10.83 -23.55
C GLY A 220 -3.77 -12.29 -23.59
N ASN A 221 -5.07 -12.53 -23.74
CA ASN A 221 -5.63 -13.88 -23.85
C ASN A 221 -5.23 -14.57 -25.16
N VAL A 222 -5.32 -13.90 -26.30
CA VAL A 222 -4.90 -14.44 -27.60
C VAL A 222 -3.41 -14.78 -27.58
N THR A 223 -2.57 -13.86 -27.13
CA THR A 223 -1.12 -14.07 -27.04
C THR A 223 -0.77 -15.22 -26.10
N ARG A 224 -1.44 -15.34 -24.97
CA ARG A 224 -1.24 -16.47 -24.04
C ARG A 224 -1.59 -17.80 -24.70
N GLN A 225 -2.69 -17.86 -25.46
CA GLN A 225 -3.09 -19.09 -26.19
C GLN A 225 -2.05 -19.45 -27.24
N ASP A 226 -1.61 -18.48 -28.06
CA ASP A 226 -0.58 -18.69 -29.08
C ASP A 226 0.72 -19.23 -28.48
N LEU A 227 1.25 -18.56 -27.46
CA LEU A 227 2.48 -18.95 -26.77
C LEU A 227 2.37 -20.32 -26.08
N THR A 228 1.21 -20.64 -25.50
CA THR A 228 0.98 -21.96 -24.91
C THR A 228 0.97 -23.05 -25.98
N GLN A 229 0.33 -22.81 -27.12
CA GLN A 229 0.33 -23.75 -28.23
C GLN A 229 1.73 -23.93 -28.82
N GLU A 230 2.50 -22.88 -28.97
CA GLU A 230 3.90 -22.93 -29.41
C GLU A 230 4.74 -23.76 -28.43
N ALA A 231 4.61 -23.49 -27.12
CA ALA A 231 5.29 -24.25 -26.07
C ALA A 231 4.96 -25.74 -26.10
N MET A 232 3.69 -26.12 -26.33
CA MET A 232 3.26 -27.50 -26.47
C MET A 232 3.91 -28.16 -27.72
N LYS A 233 4.03 -27.43 -28.84
CA LYS A 233 4.68 -27.93 -30.04
C LYS A 233 6.18 -28.19 -29.83
N ILE A 234 6.87 -27.32 -29.13
CA ILE A 234 8.30 -27.43 -28.84
C ILE A 234 8.58 -28.55 -27.82
N SER A 235 7.90 -28.53 -26.70
CA SER A 235 8.18 -29.40 -25.55
C SER A 235 7.49 -30.78 -25.61
N LYS A 236 6.41 -30.89 -26.37
CA LYS A 236 5.49 -32.04 -26.39
C LYS A 236 4.81 -32.29 -25.02
N LEU A 237 4.83 -31.32 -24.11
CA LEU A 237 4.14 -31.42 -22.84
C LEU A 237 2.65 -31.12 -23.01
N ASP A 238 1.80 -31.84 -22.28
CA ASP A 238 0.35 -31.55 -22.23
C ASP A 238 0.04 -30.22 -21.56
N ASN A 239 0.84 -29.84 -20.56
CA ASN A 239 0.72 -28.57 -19.85
C ASN A 239 2.08 -27.87 -19.65
N PRO A 240 2.56 -27.12 -20.64
CA PRO A 240 3.83 -26.37 -20.53
C PRO A 240 3.79 -25.24 -19.50
N ASN A 241 2.62 -24.89 -18.97
CA ASN A 241 2.47 -23.93 -17.87
C ASN A 241 2.73 -24.56 -16.49
N SER A 242 2.78 -25.89 -16.38
CA SER A 242 3.19 -26.57 -15.16
C SER A 242 4.68 -26.36 -14.91
N VAL A 243 5.01 -25.63 -13.83
CA VAL A 243 6.41 -25.34 -13.45
C VAL A 243 7.20 -26.65 -13.31
N ALA A 244 6.62 -27.68 -12.69
CA ALA A 244 7.30 -28.96 -12.50
C ALA A 244 7.63 -29.68 -13.84
N GLN A 245 6.65 -29.75 -14.75
CA GLN A 245 6.86 -30.39 -16.06
C GLN A 245 7.86 -29.60 -16.90
N LEU A 246 7.77 -28.29 -16.92
CA LEU A 246 8.68 -27.43 -17.66
C LEU A 246 10.10 -27.48 -17.09
N THR A 247 10.26 -27.50 -15.75
CA THR A 247 11.58 -27.65 -15.12
C THR A 247 12.23 -28.95 -15.53
N GLN A 248 11.49 -30.07 -15.47
CA GLN A 248 12.02 -31.37 -15.88
C GLN A 248 12.44 -31.35 -17.36
N TRP A 249 11.60 -30.85 -18.25
CA TRP A 249 11.92 -30.76 -19.69
C TRP A 249 13.19 -29.94 -19.95
N LEU A 250 13.34 -28.79 -19.27
CA LEU A 250 14.54 -27.94 -19.39
C LEU A 250 15.78 -28.64 -18.85
N GLN A 251 15.68 -29.33 -17.70
CA GLN A 251 16.80 -30.12 -17.13
C GLN A 251 17.27 -31.19 -18.09
N GLU A 252 16.34 -31.94 -18.72
CA GLU A 252 16.65 -32.95 -19.73
C GLU A 252 17.29 -32.33 -20.98
N ALA A 253 16.75 -31.20 -21.47
CA ALA A 253 17.25 -30.54 -22.69
C ALA A 253 18.58 -29.82 -22.51
N MET A 254 18.89 -29.34 -21.30
CA MET A 254 20.13 -28.62 -20.99
C MET A 254 21.21 -29.52 -20.33
N GLY A 255 20.82 -30.69 -19.80
CA GLY A 255 21.74 -31.57 -19.08
C GLY A 255 22.23 -31.03 -17.73
N GLU A 256 21.46 -30.12 -17.11
CA GLU A 256 21.81 -29.51 -15.80
C GLU A 256 20.61 -29.51 -14.85
N GLU A 257 20.87 -29.59 -13.55
CA GLU A 257 19.84 -29.45 -12.52
C GLU A 257 19.40 -27.99 -12.34
N LEU A 258 18.09 -27.77 -12.27
CA LEU A 258 17.48 -26.45 -12.05
C LEU A 258 16.71 -26.45 -10.72
N ALA A 259 17.04 -25.54 -9.84
CA ALA A 259 16.38 -25.40 -8.55
C ALA A 259 14.94 -24.82 -8.68
N ASP A 260 14.74 -23.90 -9.62
CA ASP A 260 13.46 -23.23 -9.88
C ASP A 260 13.44 -22.59 -11.28
N LEU A 261 12.27 -22.03 -11.65
CA LEU A 261 12.07 -21.20 -12.85
C LEU A 261 11.54 -19.80 -12.48
N ARG A 262 12.16 -19.20 -11.46
CA ARG A 262 11.90 -17.81 -11.09
C ARG A 262 12.50 -16.85 -12.11
N LYS A 263 12.07 -15.59 -12.04
CA LYS A 263 12.48 -14.55 -12.99
C LYS A 263 14.00 -14.48 -13.17
N ASP A 264 14.76 -14.46 -12.07
CA ASP A 264 16.21 -14.33 -12.10
C ASP A 264 16.89 -15.58 -12.66
N THR A 265 16.39 -16.77 -12.31
CA THR A 265 16.85 -18.04 -12.89
C THR A 265 16.61 -18.08 -14.40
N VAL A 266 15.41 -17.71 -14.86
CA VAL A 266 15.08 -17.67 -16.29
C VAL A 266 15.95 -16.65 -17.02
N ALA A 267 16.17 -15.45 -16.45
CA ALA A 267 17.04 -14.43 -17.04
C ALA A 267 18.50 -14.93 -17.18
N ARG A 268 19.03 -15.59 -16.14
CA ARG A 268 20.38 -16.18 -16.17
C ARG A 268 20.49 -17.26 -17.25
N LEU A 269 19.48 -18.12 -17.37
CA LEU A 269 19.46 -19.19 -18.39
C LEU A 269 19.37 -18.62 -19.81
N LEU A 270 18.59 -17.56 -20.04
CA LEU A 270 18.50 -16.87 -21.33
C LEU A 270 19.83 -16.25 -21.77
N GLY A 271 20.68 -15.85 -20.81
CA GLY A 271 22.01 -15.30 -21.09
C GLY A 271 23.09 -16.33 -21.45
N LYS A 272 22.78 -17.62 -21.50
CA LYS A 272 23.74 -18.66 -21.92
C LYS A 272 23.87 -18.68 -23.43
N GLU A 273 25.09 -18.63 -23.94
CA GLU A 273 25.38 -18.63 -25.37
C GLU A 273 25.20 -20.02 -26.04
N ASP A 274 25.23 -21.11 -25.24
CA ASP A 274 25.16 -22.50 -25.68
C ASP A 274 23.74 -23.10 -25.71
N ASN A 275 22.73 -22.31 -25.45
CA ASN A 275 21.34 -22.74 -25.53
C ASN A 275 20.97 -23.23 -26.94
N SER A 276 20.33 -24.41 -27.03
CA SER A 276 19.70 -24.78 -28.28
C SER A 276 18.55 -23.83 -28.65
N PRO A 277 18.23 -23.63 -29.94
CA PRO A 277 17.12 -22.76 -30.34
C PRO A 277 15.79 -23.08 -29.66
N GLN A 278 15.55 -24.38 -29.39
CA GLN A 278 14.33 -24.85 -28.72
C GLN A 278 14.31 -24.46 -27.24
N VAL A 279 15.43 -24.60 -26.53
CA VAL A 279 15.60 -24.18 -25.12
C VAL A 279 15.47 -22.68 -25.04
N GLN A 280 16.19 -21.94 -25.88
CA GLN A 280 16.14 -20.47 -25.92
C GLN A 280 14.70 -19.99 -26.09
N ARG A 281 13.99 -20.52 -27.11
CA ARG A 281 12.60 -20.12 -27.37
C ARG A 281 11.65 -20.50 -26.22
N MET A 282 11.83 -21.65 -25.60
CA MET A 282 11.02 -22.07 -24.45
C MET A 282 11.23 -21.19 -23.23
N LEU A 283 12.47 -20.75 -22.98
CA LEU A 283 12.77 -19.79 -21.90
C LEU A 283 12.17 -18.40 -22.17
N GLU A 284 12.18 -17.93 -23.43
CA GLU A 284 11.49 -16.70 -23.84
C GLU A 284 10.00 -16.79 -23.60
N ILE A 285 9.35 -17.89 -24.06
CA ILE A 285 7.93 -18.12 -23.81
C ILE A 285 7.63 -18.15 -22.31
N ARG A 286 8.48 -18.82 -21.51
CA ARG A 286 8.33 -18.85 -20.05
C ARG A 286 8.44 -17.47 -19.45
N GLN A 287 9.35 -16.63 -19.92
CA GLN A 287 9.50 -15.24 -19.48
C GLN A 287 8.27 -14.40 -19.82
N GLU A 288 7.74 -14.52 -21.05
CA GLU A 288 6.55 -13.80 -21.49
C GLU A 288 5.28 -14.25 -20.73
N LEU A 289 5.04 -15.56 -20.62
CA LEU A 289 3.90 -16.12 -19.86
C LEU A 289 4.01 -15.87 -18.34
N GLY A 290 5.24 -15.69 -17.85
CA GLY A 290 5.53 -15.37 -16.45
C GLY A 290 5.17 -13.95 -16.03
N LYS A 291 4.84 -13.04 -16.96
CA LYS A 291 4.46 -11.66 -16.65
C LYS A 291 3.08 -11.59 -15.99
N THR A 292 3.09 -11.55 -14.65
CA THR A 292 1.86 -11.50 -13.83
C THR A 292 1.23 -10.12 -13.75
N SER A 293 1.95 -9.08 -14.16
CA SER A 293 1.48 -7.68 -14.12
C SER A 293 0.22 -7.46 -14.96
N THR A 294 0.04 -8.18 -16.08
CA THR A 294 -1.15 -8.09 -16.94
C THR A 294 -2.45 -8.48 -16.22
N LYS A 295 -2.39 -9.26 -15.12
CA LYS A 295 -3.54 -9.53 -14.25
C LYS A 295 -4.12 -8.27 -13.57
N LYS A 296 -3.43 -7.14 -13.66
CA LYS A 296 -3.95 -5.85 -13.21
C LYS A 296 -5.14 -5.36 -14.04
N TYR A 297 -5.19 -5.71 -15.33
CA TYR A 297 -6.37 -5.44 -16.17
C TYR A 297 -7.61 -6.20 -15.69
N ASP A 298 -7.46 -7.48 -15.28
CA ASP A 298 -8.55 -8.24 -14.65
C ASP A 298 -9.02 -7.55 -13.34
N ALA A 299 -8.07 -7.03 -12.55
CA ALA A 299 -8.40 -6.34 -11.31
C ALA A 299 -9.11 -5.00 -11.55
N ILE A 300 -8.71 -4.25 -12.58
CA ILE A 300 -9.38 -3.00 -12.98
C ILE A 300 -10.81 -3.31 -13.46
N GLU A 301 -10.98 -4.26 -14.39
CA GLU A 301 -12.29 -4.68 -14.89
C GLU A 301 -13.22 -5.14 -13.76
N ALA A 302 -12.69 -5.92 -12.82
CA ALA A 302 -13.45 -6.36 -11.66
C ALA A 302 -13.88 -5.21 -10.74
N ALA A 303 -13.07 -4.16 -10.61
CA ALA A 303 -13.25 -3.08 -9.64
C ALA A 303 -13.96 -1.83 -10.20
N VAL A 304 -14.01 -1.65 -11.54
CA VAL A 304 -14.64 -0.46 -12.13
C VAL A 304 -16.12 -0.39 -11.79
N CYS A 305 -16.56 0.75 -11.26
CA CYS A 305 -17.93 1.05 -10.92
C CYS A 305 -18.76 1.40 -12.18
N PRO A 306 -20.12 1.44 -12.10
CA PRO A 306 -20.97 1.74 -13.26
C PRO A 306 -20.72 3.09 -13.93
N ASP A 307 -20.12 4.04 -13.24
CA ASP A 307 -19.74 5.36 -13.74
C ASP A 307 -18.33 5.41 -14.38
N GLY A 308 -17.69 4.26 -14.58
CA GLY A 308 -16.37 4.16 -15.21
C GLY A 308 -15.20 4.51 -14.28
N ARG A 309 -15.41 4.66 -12.97
CA ARG A 309 -14.35 4.97 -12.00
C ARG A 309 -14.01 3.77 -11.13
N VAL A 310 -12.74 3.62 -10.77
CA VAL A 310 -12.29 2.68 -9.73
C VAL A 310 -12.12 3.43 -8.42
N ARG A 311 -12.65 2.85 -7.34
CA ARG A 311 -12.69 3.44 -6.00
C ARG A 311 -12.09 2.53 -4.94
N GLY A 312 -11.70 3.10 -3.79
CA GLY A 312 -11.13 2.31 -2.69
C GLY A 312 -9.75 1.74 -3.01
N LEU A 313 -8.92 2.49 -3.72
CA LEU A 313 -7.58 2.07 -4.13
C LEU A 313 -6.57 2.09 -2.99
N LEU A 314 -6.85 2.78 -1.89
CA LEU A 314 -5.94 3.03 -0.79
C LEU A 314 -6.55 2.59 0.55
N GLN A 315 -5.71 2.02 1.41
CA GLN A 315 -6.02 1.82 2.82
C GLN A 315 -5.19 2.76 3.66
N PHE A 316 -5.86 3.66 4.37
CA PHE A 316 -5.25 4.52 5.35
C PHE A 316 -4.54 3.71 6.44
N TYR A 317 -3.31 4.08 6.78
CA TYR A 317 -2.49 3.39 7.78
C TYR A 317 -2.23 1.89 7.49
N GLY A 318 -2.37 1.46 6.23
CA GLY A 318 -2.21 0.05 5.84
C GLY A 318 -0.81 -0.51 6.09
N ALA A 319 0.22 0.34 6.13
CA ALA A 319 1.57 0.03 6.61
C ALA A 319 1.74 0.58 8.04
N ASN A 320 1.19 -0.10 9.03
CA ASN A 320 1.02 0.38 10.41
C ASN A 320 2.30 0.80 11.13
N ARG A 321 3.50 0.33 10.72
CA ARG A 321 4.78 0.73 11.32
C ARG A 321 5.11 2.19 11.11
N THR A 322 4.74 2.74 9.96
CA THR A 322 5.08 4.09 9.53
C THR A 322 3.85 4.97 9.34
N GLY A 323 2.67 4.37 9.29
CA GLY A 323 1.42 5.03 8.96
C GLY A 323 1.24 5.32 7.47
N ARG A 324 2.09 4.76 6.59
CA ARG A 324 1.92 4.86 5.14
C ARG A 324 0.65 4.15 4.69
N TRP A 325 0.08 4.63 3.60
CA TRP A 325 -1.04 3.97 2.92
C TRP A 325 -0.59 2.65 2.29
N ALA A 326 -1.49 1.69 2.23
CA ALA A 326 -1.29 0.47 1.45
C ALA A 326 -2.25 0.45 0.26
N GLY A 327 -1.77 -0.03 -0.90
CA GLY A 327 -2.60 -0.23 -2.07
C GLY A 327 -3.62 -1.35 -1.88
N ARG A 328 -4.80 -1.14 -2.44
CA ARG A 328 -5.90 -2.11 -2.49
C ARG A 328 -6.28 -2.37 -3.94
N LEU A 329 -7.02 -3.44 -4.17
CA LEU A 329 -7.54 -3.83 -5.50
C LEU A 329 -6.42 -3.89 -6.56
N VAL A 330 -6.26 -2.85 -7.34
CA VAL A 330 -5.23 -2.77 -8.39
C VAL A 330 -3.82 -2.65 -7.82
N GLN A 331 -3.66 -2.16 -6.59
CA GLN A 331 -2.36 -1.90 -5.95
C GLN A 331 -1.48 -0.97 -6.81
N VAL A 332 -1.93 0.26 -6.97
CA VAL A 332 -1.30 1.28 -7.83
C VAL A 332 0.18 1.53 -7.53
N GLN A 333 0.61 1.31 -6.27
CA GLN A 333 2.01 1.43 -5.85
C GLN A 333 2.96 0.45 -6.55
N ASN A 334 2.44 -0.67 -7.07
CA ASN A 334 3.21 -1.77 -7.65
C ASN A 334 3.00 -1.89 -9.17
N LEU A 335 2.58 -0.81 -9.83
CA LEU A 335 2.45 -0.81 -11.29
C LEU A 335 3.81 -0.63 -11.96
N PRO A 336 4.09 -1.36 -13.06
CA PRO A 336 5.32 -1.19 -13.82
C PRO A 336 5.50 0.23 -14.33
N ARG A 337 6.75 0.64 -14.56
CA ARG A 337 7.06 1.89 -15.25
C ARG A 337 6.78 1.76 -16.75
N THR A 338 6.61 2.88 -17.41
CA THR A 338 6.35 2.98 -18.85
C THR A 338 7.64 3.35 -19.58
N TYR A 339 8.08 2.48 -20.49
CA TYR A 339 9.26 2.72 -21.36
C TYR A 339 8.92 2.55 -22.84
N THR A 340 7.65 2.21 -23.15
CA THR A 340 7.17 1.98 -24.52
C THR A 340 7.04 3.31 -25.25
N GLU A 341 7.72 3.44 -26.39
CA GLU A 341 7.66 4.63 -27.26
C GLU A 341 7.39 4.26 -28.72
N PRO A 342 6.55 4.98 -29.44
CA PRO A 342 5.69 6.09 -28.99
C PRO A 342 4.47 5.56 -28.22
N LEU A 343 4.25 6.09 -27.03
CA LEU A 343 3.20 5.64 -26.10
C LEU A 343 1.76 5.81 -26.64
N PRO A 344 1.36 6.94 -27.29
CA PRO A 344 0.01 7.07 -27.85
C PRO A 344 -0.31 6.00 -28.88
N LEU A 345 0.64 5.66 -29.75
CA LEU A 345 0.45 4.61 -30.77
C LEU A 345 0.26 3.23 -30.12
N ALA A 346 1.03 2.92 -29.07
CA ALA A 346 0.88 1.66 -28.36
C ALA A 346 -0.53 1.52 -27.74
N ARG A 347 -1.05 2.58 -27.13
CA ARG A 347 -2.42 2.64 -26.61
C ARG A 347 -3.45 2.40 -27.71
N GLU A 348 -3.39 3.17 -28.81
CA GLU A 348 -4.30 3.07 -29.95
C GLU A 348 -4.35 1.65 -30.53
N LEU A 349 -3.18 1.01 -30.70
CA LEU A 349 -3.11 -0.37 -31.21
C LEU A 349 -3.75 -1.38 -30.26
N VAL A 350 -3.65 -1.17 -28.94
CA VAL A 350 -4.29 -2.02 -27.93
C VAL A 350 -5.81 -1.80 -27.92
N GLU A 351 -6.27 -0.57 -27.88
CA GLU A 351 -7.69 -0.19 -27.92
C GLU A 351 -8.39 -0.81 -29.16
N HIS A 352 -7.71 -0.76 -30.31
CA HIS A 352 -8.23 -1.33 -31.57
C HIS A 352 -7.86 -2.80 -31.80
N ARG A 353 -7.24 -3.48 -30.80
CA ARG A 353 -6.89 -4.92 -30.85
C ARG A 353 -6.00 -5.33 -32.03
N LYS A 354 -5.05 -4.46 -32.43
CA LYS A 354 -4.15 -4.66 -33.58
C LYS A 354 -2.94 -5.50 -33.24
N LEU A 355 -3.14 -6.82 -33.03
CA LEU A 355 -2.12 -7.76 -32.55
C LEU A 355 -0.86 -7.80 -33.42
N ASP A 356 -1.01 -7.90 -34.74
CA ASP A 356 0.14 -8.04 -35.65
C ASP A 356 0.97 -6.76 -35.72
N ALA A 357 0.31 -5.58 -35.70
CA ALA A 357 0.99 -4.30 -35.64
C ALA A 357 1.74 -4.12 -34.30
N LEU A 358 1.14 -4.54 -33.21
CA LEU A 358 1.76 -4.47 -31.88
C LEU A 358 3.03 -5.36 -31.82
N ARG A 359 2.95 -6.60 -32.36
CA ARG A 359 4.10 -7.52 -32.47
C ARG A 359 5.20 -6.95 -33.37
N LEU A 360 4.82 -6.37 -34.50
CA LEU A 360 5.78 -5.82 -35.47
C LEU A 360 6.55 -4.62 -34.91
N ILE A 361 5.87 -3.71 -34.18
CA ILE A 361 6.45 -2.44 -33.72
C ILE A 361 7.17 -2.62 -32.38
N TYR A 362 6.57 -3.36 -31.44
CA TYR A 362 7.04 -3.45 -30.05
C TYR A 362 7.61 -4.82 -29.67
N GLY A 363 7.48 -5.83 -30.53
CA GLY A 363 7.99 -7.18 -30.29
C GLY A 363 7.15 -7.97 -29.30
N SER A 364 7.36 -7.80 -28.00
CA SER A 364 6.67 -8.56 -26.96
C SER A 364 5.35 -7.91 -26.55
N VAL A 365 4.23 -8.52 -26.92
CA VAL A 365 2.89 -8.07 -26.51
C VAL A 365 2.71 -8.06 -24.99
N PRO A 366 3.08 -9.14 -24.22
CA PRO A 366 2.93 -9.09 -22.76
C PRO A 366 3.77 -8.00 -22.10
N ASP A 367 4.90 -7.63 -22.68
CA ASP A 367 5.74 -6.55 -22.17
C ASP A 367 5.08 -5.19 -22.40
N THR A 368 4.62 -4.93 -23.62
CA THR A 368 3.91 -3.71 -23.95
C THR A 368 2.65 -3.54 -23.11
N LEU A 369 1.81 -4.58 -23.00
CA LEU A 369 0.62 -4.55 -22.13
C LEU A 369 0.98 -4.25 -20.68
N SER A 370 2.06 -4.84 -20.16
CA SER A 370 2.52 -4.59 -18.79
C SER A 370 2.87 -3.12 -18.55
N GLN A 371 3.50 -2.47 -19.52
CA GLN A 371 3.92 -1.06 -19.44
C GLN A 371 2.76 -0.08 -19.61
N LEU A 372 1.66 -0.49 -20.25
CA LEU A 372 0.48 0.35 -20.48
C LEU A 372 -0.51 0.38 -19.30
N ILE A 373 -0.34 -0.44 -18.26
CA ILE A 373 -1.32 -0.57 -17.16
C ILE A 373 -1.60 0.79 -16.50
N ARG A 374 -0.57 1.61 -16.24
CA ARG A 374 -0.74 2.94 -15.64
C ARG A 374 -1.63 3.83 -16.49
N THR A 375 -1.48 3.75 -17.81
CA THR A 375 -2.18 4.60 -18.76
C THR A 375 -3.67 4.27 -18.91
N ALA A 376 -4.13 3.19 -18.28
CA ALA A 376 -5.56 2.91 -18.16
C ALA A 376 -6.28 3.86 -17.19
N PHE A 377 -5.56 4.52 -16.27
CA PHE A 377 -6.11 5.59 -15.45
C PHE A 377 -6.05 6.91 -16.21
N VAL A 378 -7.21 7.53 -16.42
CA VAL A 378 -7.38 8.67 -17.32
C VAL A 378 -8.10 9.82 -16.63
N ALA A 379 -7.92 11.02 -17.19
CA ALA A 379 -8.82 12.13 -16.90
C ALA A 379 -10.16 11.92 -17.62
N PRO A 380 -11.30 12.29 -17.02
CA PRO A 380 -12.56 12.39 -17.74
C PRO A 380 -12.49 13.41 -18.89
N GLU A 381 -13.46 13.34 -19.81
CA GLU A 381 -13.57 14.32 -20.90
C GLU A 381 -13.64 15.75 -20.35
N GLY A 382 -12.81 16.62 -20.91
CA GLY A 382 -12.69 18.02 -20.48
C GLY A 382 -11.85 18.24 -19.20
N HIS A 383 -11.20 17.20 -18.69
CA HIS A 383 -10.29 17.26 -17.53
C HIS A 383 -8.86 16.91 -17.92
N VAL A 384 -7.94 17.19 -17.03
CA VAL A 384 -6.55 16.76 -17.04
C VAL A 384 -6.17 16.10 -15.72
N LEU A 385 -5.16 15.25 -15.78
CA LEU A 385 -4.43 14.79 -14.58
C LEU A 385 -3.22 15.69 -14.38
N ILE A 386 -3.03 16.12 -13.13
CA ILE A 386 -1.79 16.74 -12.67
C ILE A 386 -1.14 15.75 -11.71
N ASP A 387 0.03 15.27 -12.09
CA ASP A 387 0.85 14.39 -11.29
C ASP A 387 2.02 15.18 -10.72
N ALA A 388 2.28 15.08 -9.43
CA ALA A 388 3.43 15.70 -8.81
C ALA A 388 4.01 14.82 -7.70
N ASP A 389 5.35 14.67 -7.71
CA ASP A 389 6.12 13.75 -6.87
C ASP A 389 7.18 14.53 -6.07
N PHE A 390 7.31 14.22 -4.79
CA PHE A 390 8.41 14.78 -3.99
C PHE A 390 9.76 14.24 -4.47
N SER A 391 10.70 15.14 -4.74
CA SER A 391 12.05 14.75 -5.16
C SER A 391 12.87 14.22 -3.98
N ALA A 392 13.16 12.91 -3.96
CA ALA A 392 14.05 12.25 -3.00
C ALA A 392 13.66 12.52 -1.52
N ILE A 393 12.39 12.45 -1.16
CA ILE A 393 11.88 12.88 0.15
C ILE A 393 12.55 12.14 1.32
N GLU A 394 12.75 10.82 1.23
CA GLU A 394 13.40 10.06 2.33
C GLU A 394 14.85 10.51 2.54
N ALA A 395 15.59 10.81 1.46
CA ALA A 395 16.96 11.30 1.57
C ALA A 395 17.02 12.72 2.15
N ARG A 396 16.02 13.55 1.88
CA ARG A 396 15.87 14.89 2.51
C ARG A 396 15.55 14.76 3.99
N VAL A 397 14.58 13.93 4.34
CA VAL A 397 14.14 13.72 5.72
C VAL A 397 15.25 13.14 6.58
N ILE A 398 15.98 12.10 6.13
CA ILE A 398 17.09 11.54 6.93
C ILE A 398 18.21 12.56 7.13
N SER A 399 18.52 13.37 6.11
CA SER A 399 19.54 14.42 6.20
C SER A 399 19.14 15.51 7.18
N TRP A 400 17.86 15.90 7.15
CA TRP A 400 17.28 16.89 8.07
C TRP A 400 17.26 16.36 9.51
N LEU A 401 16.73 15.15 9.71
CA LEU A 401 16.63 14.53 11.03
C LEU A 401 18.00 14.30 11.67
N ALA A 402 19.00 13.88 10.89
CA ALA A 402 20.37 13.70 11.36
C ALA A 402 21.13 15.05 11.52
N GLY A 403 20.68 16.10 10.88
CA GLY A 403 21.41 17.36 10.78
C GLY A 403 22.66 17.28 9.91
N GLU A 404 22.69 16.44 8.87
CA GLU A 404 23.82 16.24 7.96
C GLU A 404 23.96 17.42 6.99
N GLN A 405 24.74 18.43 7.36
CA GLN A 405 24.71 19.75 6.73
C GLN A 405 25.09 19.76 5.25
N TRP A 406 26.13 19.00 4.84
CA TRP A 406 26.53 18.97 3.43
C TRP A 406 25.41 18.47 2.51
N ARG A 407 24.61 17.49 2.98
CA ARG A 407 23.45 16.98 2.25
C ARG A 407 22.32 17.99 2.16
N LEU A 408 22.05 18.68 3.28
CA LEU A 408 21.05 19.76 3.30
C LEU A 408 21.40 20.87 2.34
N GLU A 409 22.70 21.23 2.25
CA GLU A 409 23.15 22.22 1.28
C GLU A 409 22.98 21.76 -0.18
N VAL A 410 23.27 20.48 -0.47
CA VAL A 410 22.97 19.87 -1.77
C VAL A 410 21.50 20.00 -2.11
N PHE A 411 20.60 19.71 -1.17
CA PHE A 411 19.15 19.80 -1.41
C PHE A 411 18.62 21.24 -1.52
N ARG A 412 19.27 22.22 -0.89
CA ARG A 412 18.93 23.64 -1.02
C ARG A 412 19.44 24.25 -2.33
N THR A 413 20.42 23.66 -2.95
CA THR A 413 21.06 24.17 -4.17
C THR A 413 20.63 23.40 -5.42
N HIS A 414 21.30 22.32 -5.75
CA HIS A 414 21.14 21.62 -7.04
C HIS A 414 20.43 20.27 -6.95
N GLY A 415 20.25 19.71 -5.75
CA GLY A 415 19.55 18.44 -5.51
C GLY A 415 20.20 17.16 -6.03
N LYS A 416 21.40 17.22 -6.61
CA LYS A 416 22.12 16.07 -7.24
C LYS A 416 22.79 15.20 -6.18
N ILE A 417 21.99 14.53 -5.35
CA ILE A 417 22.51 13.79 -4.19
C ILE A 417 23.39 12.61 -4.56
N TYR A 418 23.16 11.93 -5.68
CA TYR A 418 23.97 10.78 -6.11
C TYR A 418 25.37 11.19 -6.54
N GLU A 419 25.47 12.27 -7.32
CA GLU A 419 26.73 12.88 -7.72
C GLU A 419 27.48 13.46 -6.51
N ALA A 420 26.78 14.14 -5.62
CA ALA A 420 27.35 14.71 -4.42
C ALA A 420 27.88 13.62 -3.46
N SER A 421 27.12 12.54 -3.28
CA SER A 421 27.54 11.39 -2.47
C SER A 421 28.80 10.73 -3.06
N ALA A 422 28.83 10.53 -4.37
CA ALA A 422 30.03 10.04 -5.04
C ALA A 422 31.23 10.99 -4.86
N SER A 423 31.02 12.30 -4.99
CA SER A 423 32.03 13.33 -4.75
C SER A 423 32.61 13.22 -3.33
N GLN A 424 31.76 13.15 -2.32
CA GLN A 424 32.17 13.01 -0.91
C GLN A 424 32.91 11.68 -0.63
N MET A 425 32.47 10.57 -1.20
CA MET A 425 33.10 9.26 -0.99
C MET A 425 34.45 9.13 -1.66
N PHE A 426 34.59 9.68 -2.86
CA PHE A 426 35.80 9.44 -3.69
C PHE A 426 36.73 10.66 -3.83
N GLY A 427 36.35 11.82 -3.25
CA GLY A 427 37.13 13.05 -3.31
C GLY A 427 37.25 13.64 -4.72
N VAL A 428 36.29 13.34 -5.60
CA VAL A 428 36.23 13.85 -6.98
C VAL A 428 35.31 15.05 -7.05
N PRO A 429 35.70 16.19 -7.63
CA PRO A 429 34.81 17.35 -7.78
C PRO A 429 33.52 16.99 -8.51
N ILE A 430 32.37 17.46 -7.97
CA ILE A 430 31.04 17.11 -8.49
C ILE A 430 30.87 17.52 -9.96
N GLU A 431 31.52 18.58 -10.39
CA GLU A 431 31.49 19.10 -11.77
C GLU A 431 32.08 18.12 -12.78
N LEU A 432 32.94 17.20 -12.34
CA LEU A 432 33.48 16.13 -13.16
C LEU A 432 32.53 14.93 -13.25
N ILE A 433 31.66 14.73 -12.26
CA ILE A 433 30.69 13.61 -12.21
C ILE A 433 29.46 13.96 -13.05
N LYS A 434 29.67 14.17 -14.34
CA LYS A 434 28.61 14.52 -15.31
C LYS A 434 28.66 13.65 -16.54
N LYS A 435 27.52 13.50 -17.20
CA LYS A 435 27.38 12.72 -18.44
C LYS A 435 28.39 13.19 -19.51
N GLY A 436 29.15 12.26 -20.05
CA GLY A 436 30.22 12.53 -21.04
C GLY A 436 31.64 12.49 -20.44
N ASN A 437 31.80 12.53 -19.12
CA ASN A 437 33.11 12.38 -18.46
C ASN A 437 33.31 10.93 -17.96
N PRO A 438 34.54 10.42 -17.89
CA PRO A 438 34.87 9.10 -17.30
C PRO A 438 34.35 8.96 -15.85
N GLU A 439 34.49 10.05 -15.06
CA GLU A 439 34.09 10.10 -13.65
C GLU A 439 32.57 9.91 -13.45
N TYR A 440 31.75 10.03 -14.50
CA TYR A 440 30.31 9.79 -14.42
C TYR A 440 29.96 8.36 -13.93
N ALA A 441 30.83 7.39 -14.13
CA ALA A 441 30.69 6.04 -13.60
C ALA A 441 30.57 6.02 -12.06
N LEU A 442 31.18 6.98 -11.35
CA LEU A 442 31.11 7.09 -9.89
C LEU A 442 29.69 7.44 -9.41
N ARG A 443 28.88 8.10 -10.23
CA ARG A 443 27.48 8.38 -9.92
C ARG A 443 26.71 7.10 -9.60
N GLN A 444 27.00 6.00 -10.29
CA GLN A 444 26.35 4.72 -10.05
C GLN A 444 26.68 4.17 -8.65
N LYS A 445 27.95 4.26 -8.25
CA LYS A 445 28.40 3.90 -6.89
C LYS A 445 27.69 4.80 -5.84
N GLY A 446 27.59 6.10 -6.09
CA GLY A 446 26.86 7.04 -5.24
C GLY A 446 25.38 6.68 -5.13
N LYS A 447 24.71 6.36 -6.25
CA LYS A 447 23.30 5.98 -6.28
C LYS A 447 23.04 4.72 -5.43
N VAL A 448 23.82 3.67 -5.64
CA VAL A 448 23.65 2.41 -4.89
C VAL A 448 23.88 2.62 -3.39
N ALA A 449 24.94 3.38 -3.03
CA ALA A 449 25.23 3.70 -1.64
C ALA A 449 24.07 4.48 -0.97
N GLU A 450 23.52 5.48 -1.65
CA GLU A 450 22.36 6.25 -1.14
C GLU A 450 21.13 5.39 -0.90
N LEU A 451 20.84 4.45 -1.78
CA LEU A 451 19.65 3.59 -1.66
C LEU A 451 19.81 2.50 -0.60
N ALA A 452 21.05 2.03 -0.35
CA ALA A 452 21.31 0.86 0.50
C ALA A 452 21.76 1.19 1.92
N LEU A 453 22.47 2.31 2.14
CA LEU A 453 23.26 2.50 3.36
C LEU A 453 22.60 3.42 4.41
N GLY A 454 21.58 4.19 4.03
CA GLY A 454 20.94 5.19 4.90
C GLY A 454 20.41 4.63 6.23
N TYR A 455 20.08 3.35 6.29
CA TYR A 455 19.45 2.70 7.44
C TYR A 455 20.30 1.57 8.03
N GLN A 456 21.60 1.84 8.20
CA GLN A 456 22.57 0.91 8.76
C GLN A 456 22.85 -0.31 7.87
N GLY A 457 22.55 -0.21 6.56
CA GLY A 457 22.88 -1.24 5.58
C GLY A 457 24.38 -1.51 5.49
N SER A 458 24.76 -2.67 4.97
CA SER A 458 26.13 -3.10 4.73
C SER A 458 26.24 -3.73 3.33
N THR A 459 27.30 -4.47 3.05
CA THR A 459 27.57 -5.11 1.74
C THR A 459 26.37 -5.92 1.22
N GLY A 460 25.70 -6.69 2.08
CA GLY A 460 24.48 -7.42 1.70
C GLY A 460 23.34 -6.51 1.22
N ALA A 461 23.19 -5.30 1.78
CA ALA A 461 22.19 -4.33 1.32
C ALA A 461 22.57 -3.77 -0.06
N LEU A 462 23.84 -3.51 -0.33
CA LEU A 462 24.35 -3.07 -1.64
C LEU A 462 24.06 -4.14 -2.72
N ILE A 463 24.35 -5.41 -2.42
CA ILE A 463 24.06 -6.54 -3.32
C ILE A 463 22.55 -6.62 -3.62
N ASN A 464 21.71 -6.57 -2.60
CA ASN A 464 20.25 -6.61 -2.74
C ASN A 464 19.69 -5.42 -3.55
N MET A 465 20.38 -4.28 -3.57
CA MET A 465 20.05 -3.11 -4.40
C MET A 465 20.67 -3.16 -5.81
N GLY A 466 21.22 -4.31 -6.21
CA GLY A 466 21.73 -4.54 -7.54
C GLY A 466 23.11 -4.00 -7.81
N ALA A 467 23.98 -3.84 -6.80
CA ALA A 467 25.34 -3.33 -6.98
C ALA A 467 26.13 -4.15 -8.00
N LEU A 468 26.02 -5.49 -7.93
CA LEU A 468 26.72 -6.40 -8.84
C LEU A 468 26.16 -6.30 -10.27
N ASP A 469 24.82 -6.20 -10.43
CA ASP A 469 24.17 -6.01 -11.73
C ASP A 469 24.52 -4.67 -12.39
N MET A 470 24.90 -3.69 -11.57
CA MET A 470 25.39 -2.39 -12.03
C MET A 470 26.88 -2.37 -12.34
N GLY A 471 27.55 -3.53 -12.30
CA GLY A 471 28.97 -3.68 -12.62
C GLY A 471 29.93 -3.23 -11.52
N ILE A 472 29.47 -3.14 -10.26
CA ILE A 472 30.33 -2.85 -9.11
C ILE A 472 30.95 -4.18 -8.62
N PRO A 473 32.27 -4.35 -8.60
CA PRO A 473 32.90 -5.56 -8.09
C PRO A 473 32.57 -5.81 -6.61
N GLU A 474 32.42 -7.07 -6.23
CA GLU A 474 32.08 -7.43 -4.85
C GLU A 474 33.18 -7.00 -3.86
N GLU A 475 34.42 -7.04 -4.25
CA GLU A 475 35.56 -6.56 -3.47
C GLU A 475 35.53 -5.05 -3.16
N ASP A 476 34.83 -4.23 -3.96
CA ASP A 476 34.70 -2.78 -3.75
C ASP A 476 33.61 -2.47 -2.67
N LEU A 477 32.71 -3.38 -2.40
CA LEU A 477 31.53 -3.09 -1.55
C LEU A 477 31.90 -2.72 -0.11
N PRO A 478 32.87 -3.35 0.58
CA PRO A 478 33.28 -2.93 1.92
C PRO A 478 33.85 -1.51 1.97
N ASP A 479 34.64 -1.10 0.95
CA ASP A 479 35.20 0.24 0.83
C ASP A 479 34.08 1.29 0.62
N ILE A 480 33.09 1.00 -0.23
CA ILE A 480 31.93 1.86 -0.44
C ILE A 480 31.17 2.07 0.88
N VAL A 481 30.91 1.02 1.65
CA VAL A 481 30.25 1.10 2.97
C VAL A 481 31.03 2.00 3.92
N SER A 482 32.36 1.80 3.99
CA SER A 482 33.24 2.57 4.88
C SER A 482 33.26 4.07 4.50
N ARG A 483 33.45 4.38 3.24
CA ARG A 483 33.47 5.76 2.73
C ARG A 483 32.16 6.47 2.90
N TRP A 484 31.05 5.79 2.63
CA TRP A 484 29.71 6.37 2.84
C TRP A 484 29.48 6.71 4.31
N ARG A 485 29.79 5.81 5.23
CA ARG A 485 29.64 6.03 6.68
C ARG A 485 30.53 7.16 7.20
N GLU A 486 31.76 7.30 6.63
CA GLU A 486 32.66 8.40 6.97
C GLU A 486 32.14 9.74 6.43
N ALA A 487 31.56 9.77 5.24
CA ALA A 487 30.97 10.97 4.66
C ALA A 487 29.65 11.36 5.37
N ASN A 488 28.95 10.42 6.01
CA ASN A 488 27.64 10.60 6.63
C ASN A 488 27.67 10.29 8.14
N LYS A 489 28.60 10.94 8.86
CA LYS A 489 28.82 10.66 10.30
C LYS A 489 27.59 10.90 11.15
N ARG A 490 26.84 11.97 10.90
CA ARG A 490 25.66 12.32 11.68
C ARG A 490 24.50 11.35 11.48
N ILE A 491 24.33 10.83 10.26
CA ILE A 491 23.35 9.76 9.98
C ILE A 491 23.75 8.48 10.73
N ARG A 492 25.03 8.10 10.66
CA ARG A 492 25.56 6.95 11.41
C ARG A 492 25.34 7.10 12.91
N ASP A 493 25.66 8.25 13.46
CA ASP A 493 25.54 8.54 14.89
C ASP A 493 24.06 8.56 15.34
N LEU A 494 23.15 8.97 14.45
CA LEU A 494 21.71 8.89 14.69
C LEU A 494 21.24 7.43 14.90
N TRP A 495 21.73 6.45 14.12
CA TRP A 495 21.35 5.04 14.32
C TRP A 495 21.69 4.56 15.73
N TYR A 496 22.91 4.84 16.20
CA TYR A 496 23.38 4.41 17.53
C TYR A 496 22.67 5.18 18.65
N SER A 497 22.40 6.47 18.46
CA SER A 497 21.66 7.28 19.42
C SER A 497 20.23 6.76 19.58
N MET A 498 19.56 6.38 18.49
CA MET A 498 18.23 5.78 18.52
C MET A 498 18.22 4.41 19.20
N ASP A 499 19.21 3.58 18.93
CA ASP A 499 19.34 2.26 19.56
C ASP A 499 19.53 2.38 21.06
N ASN A 500 20.51 3.19 21.49
CA ASN A 500 20.80 3.42 22.92
C ASN A 500 19.60 4.03 23.66
N ALA A 501 18.93 5.03 23.08
CA ALA A 501 17.77 5.65 23.67
C ALA A 501 16.60 4.67 23.81
N ALA A 502 16.35 3.84 22.79
CA ALA A 502 15.31 2.82 22.85
C ALA A 502 15.60 1.76 23.93
N VAL A 503 16.83 1.25 24.00
CA VAL A 503 17.24 0.31 25.06
C VAL A 503 17.05 0.94 26.45
N GLN A 504 17.50 2.19 26.62
CA GLN A 504 17.35 2.92 27.88
C GLN A 504 15.87 3.03 28.29
N VAL A 505 15.02 3.51 27.39
CA VAL A 505 13.58 3.74 27.68
C VAL A 505 12.85 2.41 27.96
N ILE A 506 13.16 1.36 27.19
CA ILE A 506 12.52 0.05 27.38
C ILE A 506 12.95 -0.60 28.72
N THR A 507 14.21 -0.43 29.14
CA THR A 507 14.73 -1.05 30.37
C THR A 507 14.46 -0.23 31.62
N GLN A 508 14.55 1.09 31.53
CA GLN A 508 14.50 1.98 32.70
C GLN A 508 13.18 2.78 32.79
N GLY A 509 12.39 2.80 31.71
CA GLY A 509 11.22 3.66 31.61
C GLY A 509 11.59 5.12 31.31
N GLY A 510 10.59 6.02 31.43
CA GLY A 510 10.76 7.43 31.18
C GLY A 510 10.77 7.80 29.68
N SER A 511 11.46 8.90 29.34
CA SER A 511 11.57 9.40 27.99
C SER A 511 12.95 9.93 27.67
N VAL A 512 13.38 9.82 26.40
CA VAL A 512 14.67 10.31 25.88
C VAL A 512 14.44 11.01 24.55
N GLY A 513 14.97 12.23 24.42
CA GLY A 513 14.95 13.00 23.16
C GLY A 513 16.14 12.64 22.25
N VAL A 514 15.89 12.44 20.97
CA VAL A 514 16.94 12.21 19.94
C VAL A 514 16.57 13.03 18.70
N ASN A 515 17.33 14.08 18.40
CA ASN A 515 17.21 14.87 17.17
C ASN A 515 15.75 15.27 16.83
N GLY A 516 15.00 15.81 17.79
CA GLY A 516 13.61 16.21 17.60
C GLY A 516 12.57 15.09 17.71
N LEU A 517 13.01 13.84 17.87
CA LEU A 517 12.17 12.71 18.24
C LEU A 517 12.11 12.57 19.77
N LEU A 518 10.98 12.12 20.33
CA LEU A 518 10.88 11.76 21.74
C LEU A 518 10.51 10.28 21.86
N LEU A 519 11.44 9.49 22.38
CA LEU A 519 11.23 8.08 22.68
C LEU A 519 10.68 7.97 24.09
N ALA A 520 9.63 7.16 24.29
CA ALA A 520 9.02 6.95 25.61
C ALA A 520 8.50 5.53 25.79
N ARG A 521 8.38 5.08 27.03
CA ARG A 521 7.62 3.88 27.37
C ARG A 521 6.32 4.32 28.03
N GLU A 522 5.20 3.97 27.41
CA GLU A 522 3.86 4.34 27.85
C GLU A 522 3.11 3.06 28.29
N TYR A 523 2.52 3.12 29.47
CA TYR A 523 1.81 1.99 30.07
C TYR A 523 0.42 2.42 30.53
N ASP A 524 -0.60 1.71 30.05
CA ASP A 524 -1.96 1.82 30.59
C ASP A 524 -2.16 0.78 31.69
N TYR A 525 -2.12 1.22 32.94
CA TYR A 525 -2.29 0.37 34.11
C TYR A 525 -3.70 -0.25 34.21
N ASN A 526 -4.72 0.40 33.63
CA ASN A 526 -6.09 -0.07 33.69
C ASN A 526 -6.35 -1.23 32.72
N GLN A 527 -5.68 -1.20 31.55
CA GLN A 527 -5.85 -2.19 30.47
C GLN A 527 -4.67 -3.13 30.32
N GLY A 528 -3.55 -2.89 31.02
CA GLY A 528 -2.33 -3.68 30.90
C GLY A 528 -1.61 -3.52 29.54
N THR A 529 -1.87 -2.44 28.81
CA THR A 529 -1.23 -2.17 27.53
C THR A 529 0.10 -1.47 27.74
N ASP A 530 1.18 -2.04 27.20
CA ASP A 530 2.56 -1.56 27.31
C ASP A 530 3.11 -1.29 25.90
N CYS A 531 3.56 -0.07 25.66
CA CYS A 531 4.07 0.37 24.38
C CYS A 531 5.38 1.15 24.51
N PHE A 532 6.34 0.85 23.65
CA PHE A 532 7.41 1.76 23.33
C PHE A 532 6.91 2.69 22.22
N THR A 533 7.05 3.99 22.40
CA THR A 533 6.54 5.00 21.47
C THR A 533 7.66 5.92 20.99
N ILE A 534 7.53 6.42 19.77
CA ILE A 534 8.37 7.47 19.21
C ILE A 534 7.46 8.60 18.74
N LEU A 535 7.48 9.74 19.41
CA LEU A 535 6.79 10.95 18.99
C LEU A 535 7.60 11.63 17.88
N LEU A 536 6.97 11.84 16.74
CA LEU A 536 7.52 12.51 15.57
C LEU A 536 7.36 14.04 15.67
N PRO A 537 8.14 14.84 14.92
CA PRO A 537 7.99 16.29 14.86
C PRO A 537 6.59 16.76 14.46
N SER A 538 5.87 15.98 13.67
CA SER A 538 4.47 16.22 13.30
C SER A 538 3.47 16.13 14.46
N GLY A 539 3.87 15.60 15.62
CA GLY A 539 3.00 15.30 16.75
C GLY A 539 2.37 13.92 16.70
N ARG A 540 2.61 13.13 15.64
CA ARG A 540 2.16 11.74 15.50
C ARG A 540 3.11 10.80 16.24
N LYS A 541 2.58 9.70 16.80
CA LYS A 541 3.39 8.66 17.46
C LYS A 541 3.51 7.41 16.60
N LEU A 542 4.66 6.75 16.69
CA LEU A 542 4.84 5.35 16.26
C LEU A 542 4.76 4.46 17.51
N TYR A 543 4.05 3.34 17.41
CA TYR A 543 3.82 2.41 18.51
C TYR A 543 4.47 1.05 18.26
N TYR A 544 5.14 0.53 19.30
CA TYR A 544 5.76 -0.79 19.34
C TYR A 544 5.22 -1.53 20.57
N VAL A 545 4.27 -2.44 20.34
CA VAL A 545 3.48 -3.11 21.39
C VAL A 545 4.33 -4.10 22.17
N SER A 546 4.17 -4.14 23.49
CA SER A 546 4.86 -5.06 24.40
C SER A 546 6.37 -5.10 24.13
N PRO A 547 7.07 -3.96 24.29
CA PRO A 547 8.51 -3.87 24.04
C PRO A 547 9.30 -4.76 25.00
N GLY A 548 10.46 -5.23 24.56
CA GLY A 548 11.37 -6.03 25.38
C GLY A 548 12.79 -6.01 24.84
N ILE A 549 13.74 -6.34 25.69
CA ILE A 549 15.14 -6.55 25.30
C ILE A 549 15.41 -8.06 25.30
N GLY A 550 15.92 -8.55 24.17
CA GLY A 550 16.40 -9.91 23.98
C GLY A 550 17.88 -9.91 23.61
N GLU A 551 18.36 -11.01 23.08
CA GLU A 551 19.70 -11.14 22.50
C GLU A 551 19.57 -11.45 21.01
N ASN A 552 20.38 -10.77 20.18
CA ASN A 552 20.46 -11.07 18.76
C ASN A 552 21.36 -12.30 18.51
N GLN A 553 21.44 -12.73 17.26
CA GLN A 553 22.24 -13.89 16.85
C GLN A 553 23.75 -13.78 17.16
N TRP A 554 24.23 -12.62 17.56
CA TRP A 554 25.63 -12.36 17.96
C TRP A 554 25.80 -12.18 19.48
N GLY A 555 24.74 -12.42 20.27
CA GLY A 555 24.79 -12.29 21.75
C GLY A 555 24.74 -10.84 22.27
N ASN A 556 24.42 -9.87 21.43
CA ASN A 556 24.24 -8.47 21.84
C ASN A 556 22.78 -8.18 22.21
N PRO A 557 22.51 -7.21 23.13
CA PRO A 557 21.16 -6.76 23.40
C PRO A 557 20.42 -6.37 22.10
N SER A 558 19.18 -6.84 21.94
CA SER A 558 18.34 -6.60 20.78
C SER A 558 16.97 -6.11 21.23
N ILE A 559 16.51 -5.03 20.63
CA ILE A 559 15.18 -4.48 20.84
C ILE A 559 14.17 -5.40 20.17
N SER A 560 13.09 -5.74 20.87
CA SER A 560 12.01 -6.54 20.32
C SER A 560 10.63 -6.01 20.74
N TYR A 561 9.60 -6.35 19.96
CA TYR A 561 8.22 -5.96 20.22
C TYR A 561 7.25 -6.96 19.57
N MET A 562 5.98 -6.93 19.99
CA MET A 562 4.94 -7.74 19.36
C MET A 562 4.41 -7.04 18.09
N GLY A 563 4.30 -7.79 17.01
CA GLY A 563 3.83 -7.21 15.75
C GLY A 563 3.51 -8.26 14.68
N MET A 564 2.92 -7.79 13.58
CA MET A 564 2.63 -8.60 12.40
C MET A 564 3.91 -8.82 11.58
N ASP A 565 4.34 -10.07 11.47
CA ASP A 565 5.45 -10.44 10.61
C ASP A 565 5.05 -10.33 9.12
N GLN A 566 5.85 -9.61 8.34
CA GLN A 566 5.52 -9.30 6.95
C GLN A 566 5.54 -10.53 6.02
N LYS A 567 6.36 -11.53 6.33
CA LYS A 567 6.48 -12.76 5.52
C LYS A 567 5.42 -13.79 5.89
N THR A 568 5.30 -14.10 7.19
CA THR A 568 4.39 -15.15 7.67
C THR A 568 2.97 -14.69 7.94
N LYS A 569 2.73 -13.35 7.97
CA LYS A 569 1.44 -12.72 8.32
C LYS A 569 0.89 -13.20 9.67
N ARG A 570 1.79 -13.47 10.63
CA ARG A 570 1.45 -13.88 12.00
C ARG A 570 1.84 -12.81 13.00
N TRP A 571 1.04 -12.64 14.03
CA TRP A 571 1.35 -11.80 15.19
C TRP A 571 2.37 -12.52 16.04
N LYS A 572 3.57 -11.96 16.16
CA LYS A 572 4.67 -12.56 16.91
C LYS A 572 5.67 -11.50 17.38
N ARG A 573 6.65 -11.94 18.19
CA ARG A 573 7.77 -11.08 18.56
C ARG A 573 8.68 -10.85 17.36
N ILE A 574 9.03 -9.58 17.17
CA ILE A 574 9.86 -9.08 16.06
C ILE A 574 11.04 -8.33 16.66
N GLU A 575 12.23 -8.61 16.18
CA GLU A 575 13.45 -7.87 16.52
C GLU A 575 13.58 -6.61 15.69
N THR A 576 14.19 -5.56 16.29
CA THR A 576 14.52 -4.31 15.61
C THR A 576 15.83 -3.74 16.16
N TYR A 577 16.32 -2.68 15.53
CA TYR A 577 17.58 -2.03 15.88
C TYR A 577 17.53 -0.55 15.45
N GLY A 578 18.50 0.24 15.89
CA GLY A 578 18.53 1.70 15.69
C GLY A 578 18.32 2.15 14.26
N GLY A 579 19.06 1.53 13.30
CA GLY A 579 18.87 1.85 11.87
C GLY A 579 17.47 1.57 11.35
N LYS A 580 16.80 0.50 11.82
CA LYS A 580 15.41 0.19 11.45
C LYS A 580 14.40 1.13 12.10
N LEU A 581 14.68 1.59 13.32
CA LEU A 581 13.87 2.62 13.97
C LEU A 581 13.98 3.96 13.21
N VAL A 582 15.20 4.34 12.79
CA VAL A 582 15.42 5.53 11.95
C VAL A 582 14.69 5.42 10.62
N GLU A 583 14.75 4.26 9.93
CA GLU A 583 13.98 4.01 8.70
C GLU A 583 12.49 4.24 8.92
N ASN A 584 11.92 3.68 9.99
CA ASN A 584 10.51 3.86 10.30
C ASN A 584 10.16 5.34 10.56
N CYS A 585 11.02 6.08 11.28
CA CYS A 585 10.81 7.51 11.53
C CYS A 585 10.89 8.33 10.24
N VAL A 586 11.89 8.09 9.39
CA VAL A 586 12.07 8.80 8.11
C VAL A 586 10.89 8.57 7.18
N GLN A 587 10.46 7.32 7.04
CA GLN A 587 9.29 6.98 6.23
C GLN A 587 8.00 7.55 6.79
N ALA A 588 7.88 7.60 8.11
CA ALA A 588 6.73 8.20 8.78
C ALA A 588 6.68 9.72 8.61
N ILE A 589 7.80 10.42 8.74
CA ILE A 589 7.91 11.86 8.51
C ILE A 589 7.64 12.19 7.04
N ALA A 590 8.19 11.43 6.09
CA ALA A 590 7.91 11.59 4.66
C ALA A 590 6.39 11.43 4.36
N ARG A 591 5.75 10.43 5.00
CA ARG A 591 4.29 10.26 4.93
C ARG A 591 3.55 11.46 5.51
N ASP A 592 4.02 12.03 6.60
CA ASP A 592 3.39 13.20 7.22
C ASP A 592 3.53 14.45 6.35
N CYS A 593 4.65 14.60 5.62
CA CYS A 593 4.81 15.65 4.60
C CYS A 593 3.78 15.50 3.47
N LEU A 594 3.56 14.27 2.98
CA LEU A 594 2.54 14.01 1.96
C LEU A 594 1.12 14.32 2.48
N ALA A 595 0.80 13.90 3.71
CA ALA A 595 -0.51 14.13 4.29
C ALA A 595 -0.81 15.64 4.47
N ASP A 596 0.15 16.42 4.94
CA ASP A 596 0.04 17.88 5.03
C ASP A 596 -0.17 18.50 3.63
N THR A 597 0.56 18.01 2.63
CA THR A 597 0.41 18.44 1.24
C THR A 597 -0.97 18.14 0.68
N ILE A 598 -1.51 16.94 0.91
CA ILE A 598 -2.86 16.56 0.47
C ILE A 598 -3.90 17.50 1.08
N GLU A 599 -3.82 17.80 2.38
CA GLU A 599 -4.73 18.73 3.04
C GLU A 599 -4.65 20.15 2.42
N ARG A 600 -3.45 20.63 2.06
CA ARG A 600 -3.28 21.94 1.40
C ARG A 600 -3.84 21.94 -0.03
N LEU A 601 -3.65 20.87 -0.78
CA LEU A 601 -4.18 20.72 -2.13
C LEU A 601 -5.72 20.70 -2.11
N GLU A 602 -6.32 19.90 -1.25
CA GLU A 602 -7.78 19.84 -1.08
C GLU A 602 -8.35 21.21 -0.63
N ALA A 603 -7.69 21.89 0.29
CA ALA A 603 -8.07 23.25 0.72
C ALA A 603 -7.95 24.30 -0.39
N ALA A 604 -7.04 24.09 -1.34
CA ALA A 604 -6.88 24.93 -2.53
C ALA A 604 -7.88 24.59 -3.67
N GLY A 605 -8.77 23.62 -3.46
CA GLY A 605 -9.72 23.15 -4.49
C GLY A 605 -9.09 22.29 -5.56
N LEU A 606 -7.96 21.67 -5.28
CA LEU A 606 -7.22 20.75 -6.16
C LEU A 606 -7.51 19.30 -5.74
N PRO A 607 -8.53 18.64 -6.34
CA PRO A 607 -9.04 17.37 -5.83
C PRO A 607 -8.08 16.21 -6.13
N VAL A 608 -7.46 15.66 -5.09
CA VAL A 608 -6.63 14.45 -5.20
C VAL A 608 -7.54 13.25 -5.43
N ILE A 609 -7.20 12.40 -6.42
CA ILE A 609 -7.97 11.19 -6.75
C ILE A 609 -7.31 9.90 -6.29
N PHE A 610 -6.01 9.89 -6.19
CA PHE A 610 -5.18 8.90 -5.52
C PHE A 610 -3.75 9.45 -5.32
N HIS A 611 -2.94 8.73 -4.59
CA HIS A 611 -1.54 9.07 -4.37
C HIS A 611 -0.70 7.80 -4.22
N ILE A 612 0.61 7.89 -4.48
CA ILE A 612 1.54 6.76 -4.44
C ILE A 612 2.80 7.20 -3.70
N HIS A 613 3.06 6.64 -2.51
CA HIS A 613 4.23 6.93 -1.68
C HIS A 613 4.42 8.42 -1.35
N ASP A 614 4.98 9.19 -2.26
CA ASP A 614 5.33 10.61 -2.20
C ASP A 614 4.79 11.43 -3.40
N GLU A 615 3.96 10.80 -4.22
CA GLU A 615 3.33 11.31 -5.43
C GLU A 615 1.84 11.55 -5.21
N VAL A 616 1.30 12.64 -5.73
CA VAL A 616 -0.14 12.97 -5.76
C VAL A 616 -0.65 13.06 -7.18
N VAL A 617 -1.87 12.60 -7.43
CA VAL A 617 -2.56 12.72 -8.72
C VAL A 617 -3.87 13.45 -8.51
N ILE A 618 -4.06 14.53 -9.26
CA ILE A 618 -5.21 15.43 -9.22
C ILE A 618 -5.98 15.29 -10.53
N ASP A 619 -7.32 15.30 -10.48
CA ASP A 619 -8.24 15.25 -11.63
C ASP A 619 -9.08 16.53 -11.62
N ILE A 620 -8.85 17.43 -12.58
CA ILE A 620 -9.50 18.75 -12.59
C ILE A 620 -9.69 19.28 -14.03
N ALA A 621 -10.71 20.11 -14.22
CA ALA A 621 -10.85 20.88 -15.45
C ALA A 621 -9.71 21.91 -15.58
N PRO A 622 -9.08 22.06 -16.76
CA PRO A 622 -8.02 23.03 -16.95
C PRO A 622 -8.49 24.46 -16.65
N TRP A 623 -7.70 25.21 -15.85
CA TRP A 623 -7.97 26.62 -15.58
C TRP A 623 -6.89 27.55 -16.14
N ALA A 624 -5.79 27.00 -16.64
CA ALA A 624 -4.65 27.70 -17.23
C ALA A 624 -3.90 26.77 -18.20
N ASP A 625 -2.76 27.21 -18.72
CA ASP A 625 -1.83 26.34 -19.43
C ASP A 625 -1.19 25.30 -18.50
N GLU A 626 -0.62 24.23 -19.07
CA GLU A 626 -0.08 23.09 -18.33
C GLU A 626 1.03 23.50 -17.36
N ASP A 627 1.94 24.39 -17.77
CA ASP A 627 3.05 24.85 -16.94
C ASP A 627 2.54 25.62 -15.71
N THR A 628 1.58 26.52 -15.89
CA THR A 628 0.96 27.29 -14.79
C THR A 628 0.22 26.39 -13.80
N MET A 629 -0.51 25.37 -14.30
CA MET A 629 -1.20 24.41 -13.45
C MET A 629 -0.22 23.55 -12.64
N LEU A 630 0.83 23.05 -13.29
CA LEU A 630 1.87 22.26 -12.65
C LEU A 630 2.61 23.08 -11.59
N ASP A 631 3.05 24.28 -11.94
CA ASP A 631 3.74 25.18 -11.02
C ASP A 631 2.91 25.48 -9.77
N THR A 632 1.59 25.63 -9.92
CA THR A 632 0.68 25.84 -8.78
C THR A 632 0.74 24.66 -7.81
N VAL A 633 0.61 23.43 -8.31
CA VAL A 633 0.66 22.22 -7.48
C VAL A 633 2.05 22.04 -6.84
N VAL A 634 3.10 22.14 -7.65
CA VAL A 634 4.50 21.98 -7.20
C VAL A 634 4.86 23.04 -6.15
N ASN A 635 4.39 24.27 -6.30
CA ASN A 635 4.63 25.33 -5.32
C ASN A 635 3.94 25.04 -3.99
N ILE A 636 2.72 24.45 -3.99
CA ILE A 636 2.05 24.01 -2.74
C ILE A 636 2.87 22.90 -2.07
N MET A 637 3.39 21.92 -2.83
CA MET A 637 4.22 20.85 -2.31
C MET A 637 5.55 21.33 -1.72
N ARG A 638 6.13 22.38 -2.30
CA ARG A 638 7.40 22.99 -1.85
C ARG A 638 7.26 23.88 -0.61
N GLN A 639 6.04 24.28 -0.24
CA GLN A 639 5.84 25.15 0.91
C GLN A 639 6.41 24.53 2.20
N PRO A 640 7.10 25.32 3.03
CA PRO A 640 7.56 24.86 4.33
C PRO A 640 6.40 24.34 5.20
N ILE A 641 6.64 23.22 5.88
CA ILE A 641 5.68 22.63 6.80
C ILE A 641 5.95 23.18 8.20
N PRO A 642 4.94 23.65 8.96
CA PRO A 642 5.16 24.33 10.24
C PRO A 642 6.03 23.58 11.25
N TRP A 643 5.90 22.24 11.32
CA TRP A 643 6.69 21.40 12.22
C TRP A 643 8.06 20.95 11.65
N ALA A 644 8.38 21.33 10.40
CA ALA A 644 9.64 21.04 9.71
C ALA A 644 10.01 22.18 8.74
N ALA A 645 9.97 23.44 9.22
CA ALA A 645 10.11 24.64 8.40
C ALA A 645 11.45 24.75 7.66
N ASP A 646 12.49 24.10 8.18
CA ASP A 646 13.85 24.06 7.62
C ASP A 646 14.15 22.80 6.79
N LEU A 647 13.19 21.88 6.66
CA LEU A 647 13.28 20.72 5.75
C LEU A 647 13.19 21.23 4.30
N PRO A 648 14.25 21.05 3.48
CA PRO A 648 14.24 21.52 2.10
C PRO A 648 13.38 20.62 1.22
N LEU A 649 12.10 20.92 1.06
CA LEU A 649 11.18 20.22 0.16
C LEU A 649 11.40 20.63 -1.28
N ASN A 650 11.21 19.69 -2.19
CA ASN A 650 11.13 19.93 -3.63
C ASN A 650 10.22 18.90 -4.29
N ALA A 651 9.54 19.29 -5.35
CA ALA A 651 8.68 18.43 -6.13
C ALA A 651 8.82 18.74 -7.60
N ASP A 652 8.46 17.79 -8.44
CA ASP A 652 8.39 17.87 -9.89
C ASP A 652 7.19 17.06 -10.39
N GLY A 653 6.77 17.23 -11.62
CA GLY A 653 5.60 16.52 -12.13
C GLY A 653 5.30 16.80 -13.57
N TRP A 654 4.06 16.47 -14.00
CA TRP A 654 3.57 16.66 -15.35
C TRP A 654 2.04 16.84 -15.39
N VAL A 655 1.53 17.37 -16.49
CA VAL A 655 0.10 17.47 -16.81
C VAL A 655 -0.19 16.61 -18.03
N GLY A 656 -1.35 15.95 -18.06
CA GLY A 656 -1.73 15.12 -19.20
C GLY A 656 -3.11 14.50 -19.05
N THR A 657 -3.51 13.66 -20.02
CA THR A 657 -4.85 13.04 -20.05
C THR A 657 -4.88 11.62 -19.49
N PHE A 658 -3.74 11.01 -19.26
CA PHE A 658 -3.62 9.67 -18.65
C PHE A 658 -2.41 9.58 -17.72
N PHE A 659 -2.49 8.72 -16.71
CA PHE A 659 -1.42 8.52 -15.74
C PHE A 659 -0.23 7.79 -16.36
N LYS A 660 0.97 8.28 -16.12
CA LYS A 660 2.23 7.66 -16.56
C LYS A 660 3.33 7.88 -15.51
N LYS A 661 4.38 7.08 -15.55
CA LYS A 661 5.61 7.30 -14.77
C LYS A 661 6.79 6.79 -15.59
N ASP A 662 7.72 7.69 -15.88
CA ASP A 662 8.92 7.44 -16.67
C ASP A 662 9.99 6.65 -15.87
#